data_a56a34e64e5868eb2e5fab8f20ed4a8c
#
_entry.id   a56a34e64e5868eb2e5fab8f20ed4a8c
#
_cell.length_a   1.000
_cell.length_b   1.000
_cell.length_c   1.000
_cell.angle_alpha   90.00
_cell.angle_beta   90.00
_cell.angle_gamma   90.00
#
_symmetry.space_group_name_H-M   'P 1'
#
loop_
_entity.id
_entity.type
_entity.pdbx_description
1 polymer ?
#
loop_
_entity_poly.entity_id
_entity_poly.type
_entity_poly.pdbx_seq_one_letter_code
_entity_poly.pdbx_strand_id
1 'polypeptide(L)'
;MRLSELKTGESGVIVKVSGHGGFRKRIIEMGFIKGKKVEVLLNAPLQDPVKYKIMGYEVSLRHSEADHIEVVSVNDAKNDSELNKADIEGREQVKDSQIVDSKEADEQALGDKMLVAEKEADRLHHVINVALVGNPNCGKTSLFNFASGAHERVGNYSGVTVDAKVGEADFNGYHFNLVDLPGTYSLSAYSPEELYVRKQLIEHTPDIVINVIDTSNLERNLYLTTQLIDMHIRMVCALNMFDETEKRGDNIDYDKLGELFGISMIPTVFTNGRGVDKLFETIIELYEGKEDSTSHYRHIHINHGHEIEHGIEHIQKYLKADDSIRQRYSTRYLSIKLLENDKHAEEYVSHLNSAKEIFAARDEAAKRVKEETQEDSETAIMDAKYGFIHGALQEAGYETGTAKDTYQVTHLIDRVITNRYVGFPIFILLLFIMFSATFVLGEIPKGWIEDGVAWLGDTISTYMPDGPIKDMLIDGVIGGVGAVIVFLPQILILYFFISYMEDSGYMARAAFIMDKLMHKMGLHGKSFIPLIMGFGCNVPAVMATRTIESHRSRLITMLILPLMSCSARLPIYIMVIGTFFALQYRSLIMISLYLVGIFMAVILSRIFASFVIKGEDTPFVMELPPYRFPTWKAIGRHTWEKGKQYLKKMGGIILVASIIVWALGYFPHDSKLDSQAQQEQSYIGRIGKTIEPIFTPQGFDWKLDVGLVSGVGAKEIVASTMGVLYSNNDSFSDDQDYNDEDGKYEVLKKQMTSDLKQTYGYSDAEASAKATLTAYCFLLFVLLYFPCIATIAAIKGETGSWKWAGFAAGYTTLLAWVVSALVFQIGSLFL
;
A
#
# COMPACT_ATOMS: atom_id res chain seq x y z
N MET A 1 -22.17 7.70 -27.85
CA MET A 1 -22.55 7.95 -26.47
C MET A 1 -21.34 7.73 -25.54
N ARG A 2 -21.35 8.25 -24.33
CA ARG A 2 -20.25 8.02 -23.39
C ARG A 2 -20.52 6.82 -22.48
N LEU A 3 -19.47 6.16 -22.02
CA LEU A 3 -19.60 4.97 -21.16
C LEU A 3 -20.36 5.28 -19.86
N SER A 4 -20.20 6.49 -19.31
CA SER A 4 -20.93 6.97 -18.14
C SER A 4 -22.46 7.08 -18.33
N GLU A 5 -22.93 7.15 -19.55
CA GLU A 5 -24.36 7.27 -19.88
C GLU A 5 -25.09 5.91 -19.91
N LEU A 6 -24.34 4.80 -19.97
CA LEU A 6 -24.90 3.45 -19.94
C LEU A 6 -25.48 3.14 -18.56
N LYS A 7 -26.64 2.47 -18.53
CA LYS A 7 -27.30 2.04 -17.31
C LYS A 7 -26.87 0.63 -16.90
N THR A 8 -27.09 0.30 -15.64
CA THR A 8 -26.84 -1.06 -15.12
C THR A 8 -27.53 -2.12 -15.98
N GLY A 9 -26.77 -3.11 -16.46
CA GLY A 9 -27.20 -4.17 -17.34
C GLY A 9 -27.08 -3.85 -18.83
N GLU A 10 -26.77 -2.60 -19.20
CA GLU A 10 -26.52 -2.23 -20.60
C GLU A 10 -25.08 -2.55 -21.01
N SER A 11 -24.90 -2.82 -22.29
CA SER A 11 -23.58 -3.10 -22.89
C SER A 11 -23.34 -2.19 -24.10
N GLY A 12 -22.09 -1.77 -24.25
CA GLY A 12 -21.62 -1.03 -25.42
C GLY A 12 -20.31 -1.61 -25.96
N VAL A 13 -19.94 -1.19 -27.16
CA VAL A 13 -18.62 -1.46 -27.76
C VAL A 13 -17.82 -0.17 -27.79
N ILE A 14 -16.58 -0.23 -27.34
CA ILE A 14 -15.70 0.94 -27.25
C ILE A 14 -15.28 1.36 -28.65
N VAL A 15 -15.45 2.65 -28.94
CA VAL A 15 -15.04 3.25 -30.23
C VAL A 15 -13.78 4.07 -30.03
N LYS A 16 -13.69 4.81 -28.91
CA LYS A 16 -12.57 5.71 -28.67
C LYS A 16 -12.36 5.95 -27.17
N VAL A 17 -11.11 6.01 -26.77
CA VAL A 17 -10.70 6.46 -25.42
C VAL A 17 -10.05 7.84 -25.57
N SER A 18 -10.70 8.87 -25.02
CA SER A 18 -10.20 10.24 -25.00
C SER A 18 -9.48 10.55 -23.70
N GLY A 19 -8.79 11.70 -23.63
CA GLY A 19 -7.97 12.08 -22.47
C GLY A 19 -6.48 12.13 -22.83
N HIS A 20 -5.65 12.61 -21.91
CA HIS A 20 -4.21 12.79 -22.13
C HIS A 20 -3.38 12.19 -20.98
N GLY A 21 -2.14 11.81 -21.30
CA GLY A 21 -1.16 11.37 -20.31
C GLY A 21 -1.49 10.05 -19.62
N GLY A 22 -1.10 9.94 -18.34
CA GLY A 22 -1.19 8.71 -17.58
C GLY A 22 -2.60 8.12 -17.41
N PHE A 23 -3.64 8.94 -17.48
CA PHE A 23 -5.03 8.46 -17.41
C PHE A 23 -5.37 7.56 -18.61
N ARG A 24 -5.17 8.05 -19.84
CA ARG A 24 -5.49 7.31 -21.06
C ARG A 24 -4.71 6.02 -21.13
N LYS A 25 -3.41 6.08 -20.82
CA LYS A 25 -2.53 4.92 -20.81
C LYS A 25 -3.04 3.85 -19.84
N ARG A 26 -3.36 4.25 -18.61
CA ARG A 26 -3.85 3.31 -17.60
C ARG A 26 -5.16 2.63 -17.97
N ILE A 27 -6.09 3.36 -18.57
CA ILE A 27 -7.38 2.84 -19.04
C ILE A 27 -7.18 1.82 -20.17
N ILE A 28 -6.27 2.10 -21.13
CA ILE A 28 -5.97 1.18 -22.23
C ILE A 28 -5.23 -0.08 -21.69
N GLU A 29 -4.26 0.07 -20.80
CA GLU A 29 -3.59 -1.06 -20.11
C GLU A 29 -4.58 -1.96 -19.36
N MET A 30 -5.69 -1.38 -18.88
CA MET A 30 -6.80 -2.11 -18.28
C MET A 30 -7.76 -2.70 -19.32
N GLY A 31 -7.42 -2.70 -20.61
CA GLY A 31 -8.17 -3.35 -21.66
C GLY A 31 -9.35 -2.56 -22.22
N PHE A 32 -9.49 -1.26 -21.88
CA PHE A 32 -10.48 -0.41 -22.56
C PHE A 32 -9.96 0.05 -23.91
N ILE A 33 -9.97 -0.86 -24.89
CA ILE A 33 -9.47 -0.65 -26.25
C ILE A 33 -10.62 -0.68 -27.26
N LYS A 34 -10.39 -0.07 -28.43
CA LYS A 34 -11.36 -0.01 -29.53
C LYS A 34 -11.81 -1.43 -29.92
N GLY A 35 -13.10 -1.60 -30.14
CA GLY A 35 -13.71 -2.88 -30.55
C GLY A 35 -14.11 -3.80 -29.39
N LYS A 36 -13.67 -3.55 -28.14
CA LYS A 36 -14.03 -4.42 -27.02
C LYS A 36 -15.39 -4.07 -26.44
N LYS A 37 -16.14 -5.14 -26.09
CA LYS A 37 -17.45 -5.02 -25.42
C LYS A 37 -17.25 -4.69 -23.95
N VAL A 38 -17.95 -3.68 -23.45
CA VAL A 38 -18.04 -3.31 -22.04
C VAL A 38 -19.48 -3.39 -21.55
N GLU A 39 -19.69 -3.90 -20.35
CA GLU A 39 -21.01 -4.06 -19.72
C GLU A 39 -21.03 -3.38 -18.36
N VAL A 40 -22.10 -2.64 -18.06
CA VAL A 40 -22.31 -2.02 -16.76
C VAL A 40 -22.94 -3.02 -15.80
N LEU A 41 -22.22 -3.42 -14.76
CA LEU A 41 -22.68 -4.43 -13.79
C LEU A 41 -23.48 -3.79 -12.66
N LEU A 42 -22.92 -2.80 -11.99
CA LEU A 42 -23.55 -2.12 -10.85
C LEU A 42 -22.89 -0.78 -10.52
N ASN A 43 -23.62 0.07 -9.82
CA ASN A 43 -23.13 1.32 -9.27
C ASN A 43 -22.82 1.16 -7.78
N ALA A 44 -21.78 1.85 -7.28
CA ALA A 44 -21.52 1.94 -5.85
C ALA A 44 -22.74 2.51 -5.08
N PRO A 45 -22.88 2.25 -3.77
CA PRO A 45 -23.99 2.76 -2.94
C PRO A 45 -24.21 4.27 -3.05
N LEU A 46 -23.13 5.04 -3.27
CA LEU A 46 -23.17 6.49 -3.47
C LEU A 46 -23.31 6.89 -4.96
N GLN A 47 -23.62 5.93 -5.86
CA GLN A 47 -23.76 6.04 -7.30
C GLN A 47 -22.44 6.36 -8.06
N ASP A 48 -21.33 6.34 -7.39
CA ASP A 48 -19.99 6.54 -7.95
C ASP A 48 -18.97 5.90 -6.99
N PRO A 49 -18.01 5.09 -7.48
CA PRO A 49 -17.77 4.68 -8.86
C PRO A 49 -18.76 3.62 -9.43
N VAL A 50 -18.61 3.32 -10.71
CA VAL A 50 -19.42 2.33 -11.45
C VAL A 50 -18.55 1.11 -11.76
N LYS A 51 -19.12 -0.09 -11.61
CA LYS A 51 -18.49 -1.37 -11.90
C LYS A 51 -18.83 -1.83 -13.32
N TYR A 52 -17.80 -2.09 -14.10
CA TYR A 52 -17.88 -2.56 -15.48
C TYR A 52 -17.27 -3.95 -15.61
N LYS A 53 -17.76 -4.72 -16.60
CA LYS A 53 -17.15 -5.97 -17.05
C LYS A 53 -16.52 -5.74 -18.42
N ILE A 54 -15.24 -6.05 -18.56
CA ILE A 54 -14.47 -5.94 -19.79
C ILE A 54 -13.47 -7.10 -19.88
N MET A 55 -13.28 -7.70 -21.06
CA MET A 55 -12.34 -8.81 -21.28
C MET A 55 -12.45 -9.94 -20.23
N GLY A 56 -13.65 -10.21 -19.72
CA GLY A 56 -13.89 -11.28 -18.73
C GLY A 56 -13.63 -10.94 -17.28
N TYR A 57 -13.12 -9.76 -16.93
CA TYR A 57 -12.88 -9.33 -15.56
C TYR A 57 -13.66 -8.07 -15.17
N GLU A 58 -13.66 -7.74 -13.90
CA GLU A 58 -14.45 -6.65 -13.32
C GLU A 58 -13.56 -5.49 -12.89
N VAL A 59 -13.89 -4.29 -13.35
CA VAL A 59 -13.17 -3.06 -13.06
C VAL A 59 -14.12 -1.96 -12.65
N SER A 60 -13.68 -1.07 -11.77
CA SER A 60 -14.45 0.09 -11.35
C SER A 60 -13.82 1.37 -11.88
N LEU A 61 -14.65 2.24 -12.45
CA LEU A 61 -14.28 3.59 -12.89
C LEU A 61 -15.23 4.60 -12.27
N ARG A 62 -14.73 5.80 -12.01
CA ARG A 62 -15.59 6.95 -11.65
C ARG A 62 -16.35 7.44 -12.88
N HIS A 63 -17.49 8.09 -12.67
CA HIS A 63 -18.25 8.71 -13.77
C HIS A 63 -17.39 9.67 -14.58
N SER A 64 -16.58 10.49 -13.93
CA SER A 64 -15.66 11.42 -14.61
C SER A 64 -14.61 10.73 -15.49
N GLU A 65 -14.22 9.52 -15.14
CA GLU A 65 -13.28 8.69 -15.90
C GLU A 65 -13.99 7.99 -17.06
N ALA A 66 -15.17 7.44 -16.81
CA ALA A 66 -16.01 6.83 -17.83
C ALA A 66 -16.49 7.82 -18.90
N ASP A 67 -16.57 9.13 -18.59
CA ASP A 67 -16.87 10.19 -19.54
C ASP A 67 -15.84 10.34 -20.67
N HIS A 68 -14.63 9.85 -20.46
CA HIS A 68 -13.57 9.86 -21.47
C HIS A 68 -13.62 8.66 -22.45
N ILE A 69 -14.55 7.70 -22.24
CA ILE A 69 -14.68 6.51 -23.07
C ILE A 69 -15.96 6.63 -23.91
N GLU A 70 -15.80 6.64 -25.24
CA GLU A 70 -16.90 6.67 -26.18
C GLU A 70 -17.28 5.24 -26.56
N VAL A 71 -18.58 4.98 -26.53
CA VAL A 71 -19.15 3.66 -26.83
C VAL A 71 -20.33 3.77 -27.79
N VAL A 72 -20.57 2.71 -28.56
CA VAL A 72 -21.75 2.54 -29.40
C VAL A 72 -22.54 1.33 -28.91
N SER A 73 -23.84 1.26 -29.27
CA SER A 73 -24.64 0.07 -28.92
C SER A 73 -24.08 -1.17 -29.62
N VAL A 74 -24.25 -2.35 -28.98
CA VAL A 74 -23.79 -3.62 -29.58
C VAL A 74 -24.43 -3.89 -30.97
N ASN A 75 -25.65 -3.37 -31.22
CA ASN A 75 -26.33 -3.54 -32.49
C ASN A 75 -25.75 -2.60 -33.56
N ASP A 76 -25.37 -1.39 -33.21
CA ASP A 76 -24.75 -0.43 -34.14
C ASP A 76 -23.32 -0.85 -34.49
N ALA A 77 -22.58 -1.39 -33.50
CA ALA A 77 -21.24 -1.91 -33.72
C ALA A 77 -21.14 -3.05 -34.71
N LYS A 78 -22.17 -3.94 -34.80
CA LYS A 78 -22.20 -5.02 -35.78
C LYS A 78 -22.31 -4.55 -37.25
N ASN A 79 -22.79 -3.32 -37.45
CA ASN A 79 -22.94 -2.72 -38.76
C ASN A 79 -21.76 -1.78 -39.11
N ASP A 80 -20.84 -1.59 -38.23
CA ASP A 80 -19.70 -0.69 -38.43
C ASP A 80 -18.52 -1.44 -39.06
N SER A 81 -18.19 -1.04 -40.29
CA SER A 81 -17.12 -1.67 -41.07
C SER A 81 -15.71 -1.45 -40.51
N GLU A 82 -15.49 -0.38 -39.73
CA GLU A 82 -14.18 -0.11 -39.13
C GLU A 82 -13.90 -1.00 -37.90
N LEU A 83 -14.93 -1.33 -37.13
CA LEU A 83 -14.80 -2.24 -35.98
C LEU A 83 -14.57 -3.68 -36.39
N ASN A 84 -15.11 -4.10 -37.56
CA ASN A 84 -14.88 -5.42 -38.12
C ASN A 84 -13.48 -5.59 -38.76
N LYS A 85 -12.82 -4.49 -39.17
CA LYS A 85 -11.47 -4.54 -39.71
C LYS A 85 -10.42 -4.86 -38.63
N ALA A 86 -10.60 -4.42 -37.39
CA ALA A 86 -9.65 -4.67 -36.29
C ALA A 86 -9.37 -6.18 -36.06
N ASP A 87 -10.38 -7.06 -36.26
CA ASP A 87 -10.21 -8.51 -36.15
C ASP A 87 -9.40 -9.11 -37.30
N ILE A 88 -9.50 -8.52 -38.51
CA ILE A 88 -8.76 -8.95 -39.70
C ILE A 88 -7.31 -8.48 -39.61
N GLU A 89 -7.09 -7.25 -39.23
CA GLU A 89 -5.75 -6.65 -39.06
C GLU A 89 -4.94 -7.40 -37.98
N GLY A 90 -5.57 -7.84 -36.88
CA GLY A 90 -4.91 -8.65 -35.85
C GLY A 90 -4.35 -9.97 -36.37
N ARG A 91 -5.10 -10.66 -37.28
CA ARG A 91 -4.63 -11.91 -37.91
C ARG A 91 -3.50 -11.67 -38.91
N GLU A 92 -3.53 -10.56 -39.63
CA GLU A 92 -2.44 -10.16 -40.52
C GLU A 92 -1.18 -9.82 -39.73
N GLN A 93 -1.30 -9.12 -38.62
CA GLN A 93 -0.16 -8.78 -37.72
C GLN A 93 0.57 -10.02 -37.18
N VAL A 94 -0.17 -11.10 -36.84
CA VAL A 94 0.46 -12.34 -36.38
C VAL A 94 1.26 -12.99 -37.52
N LYS A 95 0.73 -12.98 -38.75
CA LYS A 95 1.40 -13.56 -39.93
C LYS A 95 2.61 -12.73 -40.37
N ASP A 96 2.54 -11.43 -40.24
CA ASP A 96 3.59 -10.49 -40.65
C ASP A 96 4.66 -10.28 -39.54
N SER A 97 4.46 -10.85 -38.34
CA SER A 97 5.47 -10.83 -37.27
C SER A 97 6.73 -11.57 -37.72
N GLN A 98 7.85 -10.85 -37.78
CA GLN A 98 9.11 -11.40 -38.32
C GLN A 98 9.76 -12.31 -37.28
N ILE A 99 10.11 -13.52 -37.70
CA ILE A 99 11.04 -14.38 -36.96
C ILE A 99 12.44 -13.83 -37.18
N VAL A 100 13.10 -13.41 -36.11
CA VAL A 100 14.50 -12.90 -36.18
C VAL A 100 15.43 -14.07 -35.97
N ASP A 101 16.41 -14.22 -36.86
CA ASP A 101 17.43 -15.26 -36.74
C ASP A 101 18.25 -15.02 -35.45
N SER A 102 18.45 -16.07 -34.63
CA SER A 102 19.11 -16.00 -33.32
C SER A 102 20.50 -15.30 -33.34
N LYS A 103 21.16 -15.34 -34.49
CA LYS A 103 22.45 -14.65 -34.69
C LYS A 103 22.36 -13.11 -34.65
N GLU A 104 21.30 -12.50 -35.17
CA GLU A 104 21.13 -11.02 -35.08
C GLU A 104 20.70 -10.59 -33.66
N ALA A 105 19.98 -11.42 -32.96
CA ALA A 105 19.62 -11.18 -31.56
C ALA A 105 20.84 -11.28 -30.62
N ASP A 106 21.74 -12.26 -30.88
CA ASP A 106 22.96 -12.45 -30.11
C ASP A 106 24.02 -11.36 -30.36
N GLU A 107 24.11 -10.83 -31.58
CA GLU A 107 25.02 -9.68 -31.85
C GLU A 107 24.56 -8.37 -31.17
N GLN A 108 23.28 -8.22 -30.89
CA GLN A 108 22.75 -7.08 -30.11
C GLN A 108 22.90 -7.27 -28.60
N ALA A 109 22.99 -8.50 -28.11
CA ALA A 109 23.23 -8.86 -26.71
C ALA A 109 24.71 -8.90 -26.32
N LEU A 110 25.63 -8.84 -27.31
CA LEU A 110 27.07 -8.98 -27.10
C LEU A 110 27.79 -7.68 -26.70
N GLY A 111 27.20 -6.94 -25.75
CA GLY A 111 27.76 -5.69 -25.26
C GLY A 111 28.78 -5.78 -24.15
N ASP A 112 29.00 -6.92 -23.52
CA ASP A 112 29.91 -6.91 -22.36
C ASP A 112 30.67 -8.21 -22.19
N LYS A 113 31.96 -8.20 -22.63
CA LYS A 113 32.87 -9.34 -22.46
C LYS A 113 33.06 -9.69 -20.98
N MET A 114 32.85 -8.77 -20.06
CA MET A 114 33.00 -9.00 -18.63
C MET A 114 31.75 -9.72 -18.04
N LEU A 115 30.55 -9.34 -18.47
CA LEU A 115 29.30 -10.05 -18.17
C LEU A 115 29.26 -11.45 -18.79
N VAL A 116 29.85 -11.63 -19.98
CA VAL A 116 29.96 -12.96 -20.60
C VAL A 116 30.92 -13.86 -19.82
N ALA A 117 32.02 -13.34 -19.29
CA ALA A 117 32.96 -14.11 -18.48
C ALA A 117 32.37 -14.49 -17.10
N GLU A 118 31.58 -13.60 -16.50
CA GLU A 118 30.89 -13.86 -15.24
C GLU A 118 29.75 -14.89 -15.44
N LYS A 119 28.99 -14.77 -16.53
CA LYS A 119 28.00 -15.76 -16.95
C LYS A 119 28.60 -17.12 -17.35
N GLU A 120 29.78 -17.18 -17.92
CA GLU A 120 30.49 -18.44 -18.17
C GLU A 120 30.99 -19.08 -16.88
N ALA A 121 31.42 -18.30 -15.89
CA ALA A 121 31.79 -18.81 -14.58
C ALA A 121 30.58 -19.36 -13.82
N ASP A 122 29.43 -18.70 -13.88
CA ASP A 122 28.17 -19.16 -13.29
C ASP A 122 27.64 -20.42 -13.99
N ARG A 123 27.79 -20.56 -15.30
CA ARG A 123 27.48 -21.81 -16.03
C ARG A 123 28.31 -22.99 -15.55
N LEU A 124 29.58 -22.76 -15.27
CA LEU A 124 30.46 -23.79 -14.70
C LEU A 124 30.06 -24.21 -13.28
N HIS A 125 29.43 -23.32 -12.52
CA HIS A 125 28.96 -23.57 -11.14
C HIS A 125 27.48 -23.99 -11.08
N HIS A 126 26.77 -24.14 -12.21
CA HIS A 126 25.35 -24.48 -12.28
C HIS A 126 24.44 -23.51 -11.47
N VAL A 127 24.74 -22.22 -11.48
CA VAL A 127 23.95 -21.16 -10.86
C VAL A 127 23.12 -20.45 -11.91
N ILE A 128 21.82 -20.29 -11.68
CA ILE A 128 20.89 -19.61 -12.58
C ILE A 128 20.20 -18.49 -11.81
N ASN A 129 20.34 -17.24 -12.30
CA ASN A 129 19.67 -16.08 -11.72
C ASN A 129 18.32 -15.86 -12.42
N VAL A 130 17.23 -15.97 -11.67
CA VAL A 130 15.88 -15.93 -12.19
C VAL A 130 15.08 -14.78 -11.56
N ALA A 131 14.45 -13.95 -12.38
CA ALA A 131 13.50 -12.95 -11.92
C ALA A 131 12.06 -13.39 -12.19
N LEU A 132 11.19 -13.26 -11.18
CA LEU A 132 9.76 -13.50 -11.30
C LEU A 132 9.06 -12.19 -11.66
N VAL A 133 8.41 -12.15 -12.82
CA VAL A 133 7.65 -11.02 -13.34
C VAL A 133 6.20 -11.45 -13.59
N GLY A 134 5.27 -10.54 -13.62
CA GLY A 134 3.86 -10.80 -13.96
C GLY A 134 2.92 -9.83 -13.27
N ASN A 135 1.66 -9.86 -13.63
CA ASN A 135 0.64 -8.98 -13.13
C ASN A 135 0.43 -9.13 -11.61
N PRO A 136 -0.12 -8.11 -10.93
CA PRO A 136 -0.59 -8.28 -9.55
C PRO A 136 -1.57 -9.46 -9.44
N ASN A 137 -1.47 -10.22 -8.36
CA ASN A 137 -2.33 -11.37 -8.04
C ASN A 137 -2.24 -12.59 -8.99
N CYS A 138 -1.32 -12.64 -9.94
CA CYS A 138 -1.12 -13.81 -10.82
C CYS A 138 -0.47 -15.03 -10.12
N GLY A 139 -0.02 -14.88 -8.86
CA GLY A 139 0.55 -15.97 -8.07
C GLY A 139 2.08 -16.03 -8.01
N LYS A 140 2.81 -14.95 -8.38
CA LYS A 140 4.28 -14.87 -8.29
C LYS A 140 4.83 -15.28 -6.93
N THR A 141 4.35 -14.62 -5.88
CA THR A 141 4.79 -14.90 -4.52
C THR A 141 4.43 -16.33 -4.07
N SER A 142 3.40 -16.95 -4.65
CA SER A 142 3.07 -18.35 -4.40
C SER A 142 4.12 -19.27 -5.00
N LEU A 143 4.57 -19.02 -6.23
CA LEU A 143 5.67 -19.74 -6.85
C LEU A 143 6.97 -19.54 -6.06
N PHE A 144 7.28 -18.29 -5.71
CA PHE A 144 8.46 -17.95 -4.93
C PHE A 144 8.52 -18.72 -3.61
N ASN A 145 7.41 -18.69 -2.84
CA ASN A 145 7.32 -19.42 -1.56
C ASN A 145 7.35 -20.93 -1.74
N PHE A 146 6.81 -21.46 -2.83
CA PHE A 146 6.83 -22.89 -3.14
C PHE A 146 8.27 -23.35 -3.45
N ALA A 147 8.99 -22.59 -4.26
CA ALA A 147 10.34 -22.95 -4.73
C ALA A 147 11.42 -22.70 -3.66
N SER A 148 11.39 -21.54 -2.96
CA SER A 148 12.42 -21.15 -1.98
C SER A 148 12.23 -21.81 -0.60
N GLY A 149 11.06 -22.36 -0.29
CA GLY A 149 10.78 -22.99 1.00
C GLY A 149 10.97 -22.03 2.17
N ALA A 150 11.90 -22.37 3.11
CA ALA A 150 12.24 -21.56 4.29
C ALA A 150 13.44 -20.62 4.10
N HIS A 151 14.03 -20.55 2.91
CA HIS A 151 15.27 -19.82 2.61
C HIS A 151 15.02 -18.42 2.03
N GLU A 152 14.13 -17.64 2.67
CA GLU A 152 13.82 -16.27 2.23
C GLU A 152 14.77 -15.24 2.86
N ARG A 153 15.29 -14.32 2.05
CA ARG A 153 15.97 -13.09 2.51
C ARG A 153 15.31 -11.87 1.91
N VAL A 154 15.11 -10.82 2.70
CA VAL A 154 14.64 -9.51 2.21
C VAL A 154 15.87 -8.73 1.77
N GLY A 155 16.00 -8.52 0.48
CA GLY A 155 17.03 -7.67 -0.11
C GLY A 155 16.61 -6.19 -0.09
N ASN A 156 17.29 -5.36 0.70
CA ASN A 156 17.13 -3.91 0.62
C ASN A 156 18.09 -3.36 -0.43
N TYR A 157 17.57 -3.01 -1.59
CA TYR A 157 18.36 -2.32 -2.60
C TYR A 157 18.25 -0.80 -2.41
N SER A 158 19.41 -0.14 -2.36
CA SER A 158 19.51 1.30 -2.09
C SER A 158 18.86 2.12 -3.20
N GLY A 159 17.88 2.94 -2.85
CA GLY A 159 17.34 3.99 -3.72
C GLY A 159 15.84 3.98 -4.00
N VAL A 160 15.12 2.90 -3.70
CA VAL A 160 13.65 2.82 -3.85
C VAL A 160 13.05 2.11 -2.65
N THR A 161 11.91 2.59 -2.17
CA THR A 161 11.15 2.02 -1.02
C THR A 161 10.41 0.71 -1.34
N VAL A 162 10.84 -0.02 -2.38
CA VAL A 162 10.21 -1.27 -2.82
C VAL A 162 11.16 -2.41 -2.47
N ASP A 163 10.72 -3.31 -1.60
CA ASP A 163 11.50 -4.48 -1.17
C ASP A 163 11.26 -5.63 -2.19
N ALA A 164 12.31 -6.08 -2.89
CA ALA A 164 12.28 -7.36 -3.58
C ALA A 164 12.63 -8.48 -2.60
N LYS A 165 11.95 -9.61 -2.72
CA LYS A 165 12.30 -10.83 -1.97
C LYS A 165 13.30 -11.64 -2.78
N VAL A 166 14.36 -12.09 -2.13
CA VAL A 166 15.35 -12.98 -2.72
C VAL A 166 15.29 -14.33 -2.02
N GLY A 167 15.25 -15.40 -2.78
CA GLY A 167 15.20 -16.79 -2.30
C GLY A 167 16.12 -17.68 -3.11
N GLU A 168 16.47 -18.81 -2.56
CA GLU A 168 17.34 -19.81 -3.17
C GLU A 168 16.56 -21.13 -3.31
N ALA A 169 16.75 -21.83 -4.41
CA ALA A 169 16.15 -23.14 -4.66
C ALA A 169 17.14 -24.06 -5.38
N ASP A 170 17.16 -25.33 -5.03
CA ASP A 170 17.98 -26.33 -5.72
C ASP A 170 17.09 -27.31 -6.49
N PHE A 171 17.38 -27.51 -7.77
CA PHE A 171 16.63 -28.43 -8.61
C PHE A 171 17.55 -29.08 -9.67
N ASN A 172 17.52 -30.42 -9.78
CA ASN A 172 18.28 -31.21 -10.75
C ASN A 172 19.78 -30.89 -10.83
N GLY A 173 20.40 -30.51 -9.69
CA GLY A 173 21.83 -30.17 -9.62
C GLY A 173 22.18 -28.73 -9.98
N TYR A 174 21.17 -27.88 -10.24
CA TYR A 174 21.31 -26.45 -10.44
C TYR A 174 20.87 -25.68 -9.21
N HIS A 175 21.57 -24.58 -8.94
CA HIS A 175 21.24 -23.63 -7.88
C HIS A 175 20.53 -22.40 -8.49
N PHE A 176 19.31 -22.12 -8.05
CA PHE A 176 18.50 -21.00 -8.54
C PHE A 176 18.49 -19.85 -7.54
N ASN A 177 18.94 -18.69 -7.97
CA ASN A 177 18.72 -17.44 -7.25
C ASN A 177 17.43 -16.80 -7.74
N LEU A 178 16.37 -16.84 -6.93
CA LEU A 178 15.06 -16.33 -7.31
C LEU A 178 14.86 -14.91 -6.76
N VAL A 179 14.43 -13.99 -7.60
CA VAL A 179 14.06 -12.62 -7.21
C VAL A 179 12.58 -12.40 -7.50
N ASP A 180 11.75 -12.23 -6.45
CA ASP A 180 10.32 -11.90 -6.60
C ASP A 180 10.18 -10.38 -6.80
N LEU A 181 9.88 -9.98 -8.03
CA LEU A 181 9.67 -8.58 -8.38
C LEU A 181 8.21 -8.16 -8.11
N PRO A 182 7.95 -6.90 -7.79
CA PRO A 182 6.60 -6.37 -7.62
C PRO A 182 5.68 -6.69 -8.79
N GLY A 183 4.39 -6.87 -8.52
CA GLY A 183 3.40 -7.06 -9.58
C GLY A 183 3.22 -5.80 -10.42
N THR A 184 3.29 -5.94 -11.75
CA THR A 184 3.12 -4.83 -12.67
C THR A 184 2.28 -5.24 -13.87
N TYR A 185 1.46 -4.32 -14.38
CA TYR A 185 0.67 -4.54 -15.58
C TYR A 185 1.40 -4.18 -16.85
N SER A 186 2.38 -3.29 -16.73
CA SER A 186 3.20 -2.81 -17.83
C SER A 186 4.59 -2.39 -17.33
N LEU A 187 5.52 -2.15 -18.25
CA LEU A 187 6.86 -1.62 -17.97
C LEU A 187 6.96 -0.13 -18.36
N SER A 188 5.87 0.61 -18.24
CA SER A 188 5.76 1.99 -18.69
C SER A 188 6.35 3.02 -17.73
N ALA A 189 6.90 2.63 -16.60
CA ALA A 189 7.50 3.49 -15.58
C ALA A 189 6.53 4.56 -15.02
N TYR A 190 5.24 4.26 -15.00
CA TYR A 190 4.21 5.14 -14.48
C TYR A 190 4.09 5.07 -12.95
N SER A 191 4.24 3.88 -12.39
CA SER A 191 4.30 3.64 -10.95
C SER A 191 5.74 3.42 -10.47
N PRO A 192 6.06 3.68 -9.19
CA PRO A 192 7.36 3.35 -8.61
C PRO A 192 7.72 1.86 -8.75
N GLU A 193 6.72 0.99 -8.65
CA GLU A 193 6.84 -0.46 -8.80
C GLU A 193 7.22 -0.83 -10.23
N GLU A 194 6.56 -0.27 -11.25
CA GLU A 194 6.87 -0.49 -12.66
C GLU A 194 8.29 -0.02 -12.99
N LEU A 195 8.66 1.17 -12.52
CA LEU A 195 10.01 1.69 -12.68
C LEU A 195 11.06 0.79 -12.02
N TYR A 196 10.75 0.25 -10.84
CA TYR A 196 11.63 -0.67 -10.14
C TYR A 196 11.84 -1.97 -10.92
N VAL A 197 10.75 -2.61 -11.38
CA VAL A 197 10.81 -3.83 -12.20
C VAL A 197 11.64 -3.59 -13.45
N ARG A 198 11.37 -2.51 -14.17
CA ARG A 198 12.10 -2.12 -15.38
C ARG A 198 13.59 -1.92 -15.11
N LYS A 199 13.98 -1.21 -14.04
CA LYS A 199 15.37 -1.03 -13.64
C LYS A 199 16.05 -2.33 -13.30
N GLN A 200 15.40 -3.21 -12.55
CA GLN A 200 15.95 -4.52 -12.20
C GLN A 200 16.23 -5.38 -13.44
N LEU A 201 15.31 -5.38 -14.40
CA LEU A 201 15.50 -6.13 -15.66
C LEU A 201 16.62 -5.58 -16.54
N ILE A 202 16.87 -4.27 -16.51
CA ILE A 202 17.91 -3.60 -17.33
C ILE A 202 19.27 -3.60 -16.63
N GLU A 203 19.31 -3.26 -15.34
CA GLU A 203 20.57 -3.05 -14.60
C GLU A 203 21.16 -4.34 -14.04
N HIS A 204 20.32 -5.33 -13.71
CA HIS A 204 20.72 -6.61 -13.11
C HIS A 204 20.39 -7.81 -13.99
N THR A 205 20.20 -7.61 -15.28
CA THR A 205 19.87 -8.60 -16.33
C THR A 205 19.87 -10.04 -15.83
N PRO A 206 18.71 -10.61 -15.40
CA PRO A 206 18.63 -11.99 -14.98
C PRO A 206 18.95 -12.93 -16.15
N ASP A 207 19.42 -14.13 -15.86
CA ASP A 207 19.69 -15.11 -16.92
C ASP A 207 18.40 -15.52 -17.62
N ILE A 208 17.33 -15.71 -16.84
CA ILE A 208 16.00 -16.06 -17.35
C ILE A 208 14.94 -15.34 -16.51
N VAL A 209 13.87 -14.91 -17.16
CA VAL A 209 12.67 -14.37 -16.53
C VAL A 209 11.54 -15.41 -16.53
N ILE A 210 10.93 -15.65 -15.40
CA ILE A 210 9.65 -16.37 -15.33
C ILE A 210 8.54 -15.33 -15.36
N ASN A 211 7.80 -15.27 -16.47
CA ASN A 211 6.61 -14.44 -16.56
C ASN A 211 5.40 -15.24 -16.09
N VAL A 212 4.85 -14.88 -14.93
CA VAL A 212 3.69 -15.58 -14.35
C VAL A 212 2.41 -14.94 -14.87
N ILE A 213 1.61 -15.72 -15.57
CA ILE A 213 0.39 -15.32 -16.25
C ILE A 213 -0.81 -15.93 -15.53
N ASP A 214 -1.78 -15.10 -15.15
CA ASP A 214 -3.10 -15.56 -14.70
C ASP A 214 -3.94 -15.95 -15.93
N THR A 215 -4.17 -17.27 -16.10
CA THR A 215 -4.94 -17.79 -17.24
C THR A 215 -6.41 -17.39 -17.21
N SER A 216 -6.92 -16.97 -16.06
CA SER A 216 -8.29 -16.47 -15.97
C SER A 216 -8.50 -15.12 -16.68
N ASN A 217 -7.40 -14.38 -16.93
CA ASN A 217 -7.39 -13.07 -17.59
C ASN A 217 -6.27 -13.00 -18.63
N LEU A 218 -6.21 -13.99 -19.51
CA LEU A 218 -5.09 -14.29 -20.39
C LEU A 218 -4.74 -13.12 -21.32
N GLU A 219 -5.72 -12.58 -22.06
CA GLU A 219 -5.50 -11.49 -23.03
C GLU A 219 -4.79 -10.28 -22.40
N ARG A 220 -5.20 -9.90 -21.21
CA ARG A 220 -4.60 -8.79 -20.49
C ARG A 220 -3.19 -9.08 -19.96
N ASN A 221 -2.98 -10.31 -19.44
CA ASN A 221 -1.68 -10.68 -18.90
C ASN A 221 -0.62 -10.82 -20.00
N LEU A 222 -1.01 -11.18 -21.22
CA LEU A 222 -0.13 -11.27 -22.39
C LEU A 222 0.41 -9.90 -22.83
N TYR A 223 -0.22 -8.77 -22.44
CA TYR A 223 0.28 -7.44 -22.76
C TYR A 223 1.68 -7.19 -22.14
N LEU A 224 1.90 -7.58 -20.89
CA LEU A 224 3.22 -7.52 -20.27
C LEU A 224 4.23 -8.42 -20.99
N THR A 225 3.79 -9.58 -21.47
CA THR A 225 4.61 -10.51 -22.27
C THR A 225 5.13 -9.83 -23.54
N THR A 226 4.28 -9.08 -24.25
CA THR A 226 4.72 -8.33 -25.45
C THR A 226 5.79 -7.29 -25.15
N GLN A 227 5.73 -6.65 -23.98
CA GLN A 227 6.75 -5.67 -23.58
C GLN A 227 8.07 -6.34 -23.19
N LEU A 228 8.04 -7.51 -22.58
CA LEU A 228 9.24 -8.30 -22.29
C LEU A 228 9.90 -8.82 -23.58
N ILE A 229 9.12 -9.18 -24.60
CA ILE A 229 9.61 -9.52 -25.94
C ILE A 229 10.37 -8.33 -26.55
N ASP A 230 9.79 -7.14 -26.52
CA ASP A 230 10.44 -5.92 -27.02
C ASP A 230 11.80 -5.65 -26.34
N MET A 231 11.96 -6.05 -25.08
CA MET A 231 13.22 -5.90 -24.31
C MET A 231 14.27 -6.96 -24.68
N HIS A 232 13.95 -7.95 -25.49
CA HIS A 232 14.83 -9.07 -25.84
C HIS A 232 15.28 -9.93 -24.65
N ILE A 233 14.41 -10.11 -23.65
CA ILE A 233 14.71 -10.88 -22.44
C ILE A 233 14.37 -12.37 -22.68
N ARG A 234 15.29 -13.27 -22.34
CA ARG A 234 15.02 -14.72 -22.30
C ARG A 234 13.99 -15.01 -21.21
N MET A 235 12.85 -15.63 -21.57
CA MET A 235 11.79 -15.89 -20.63
C MET A 235 11.08 -17.20 -20.88
N VAL A 236 10.44 -17.69 -19.81
CA VAL A 236 9.47 -18.78 -19.82
C VAL A 236 8.17 -18.27 -19.22
N CYS A 237 7.04 -18.59 -19.80
CA CYS A 237 5.73 -18.21 -19.29
C CYS A 237 5.11 -19.34 -18.45
N ALA A 238 4.79 -19.06 -17.20
CA ALA A 238 4.05 -19.96 -16.34
C ALA A 238 2.56 -19.60 -16.37
N LEU A 239 1.75 -20.41 -17.01
CA LEU A 239 0.29 -20.27 -17.11
C LEU A 239 -0.34 -20.75 -15.80
N ASN A 240 -0.42 -19.86 -14.81
CA ASN A 240 -0.90 -20.21 -13.46
C ASN A 240 -2.43 -20.15 -13.36
N MET A 241 -2.97 -20.75 -12.29
CA MET A 241 -4.41 -20.94 -12.10
C MET A 241 -5.08 -21.75 -13.22
N PHE A 242 -4.32 -22.62 -13.85
CA PHE A 242 -4.80 -23.44 -14.96
C PHE A 242 -5.96 -24.36 -14.58
N ASP A 243 -6.07 -24.76 -13.31
CA ASP A 243 -7.21 -25.50 -12.76
C ASP A 243 -8.53 -24.68 -12.79
N GLU A 244 -8.46 -23.35 -12.73
CA GLU A 244 -9.63 -22.49 -12.89
C GLU A 244 -10.09 -22.44 -14.35
N THR A 245 -9.14 -22.44 -15.30
CA THR A 245 -9.39 -22.52 -16.76
C THR A 245 -10.02 -23.87 -17.13
N GLU A 246 -9.47 -24.96 -16.61
CA GLU A 246 -10.04 -26.30 -16.77
C GLU A 246 -11.48 -26.40 -16.22
N LYS A 247 -11.73 -25.84 -15.02
CA LYS A 247 -13.07 -25.82 -14.40
C LYS A 247 -14.09 -24.98 -15.18
N ARG A 248 -13.65 -23.92 -15.85
CA ARG A 248 -14.51 -23.11 -16.73
C ARG A 248 -14.80 -23.78 -18.04
N GLY A 249 -14.01 -24.80 -18.41
CA GLY A 249 -14.09 -25.44 -19.70
C GLY A 249 -13.56 -24.55 -20.84
N ASP A 250 -12.68 -23.62 -20.53
CA ASP A 250 -11.96 -22.81 -21.51
C ASP A 250 -11.03 -23.75 -22.30
N ASN A 251 -11.05 -23.66 -23.63
CA ASN A 251 -10.16 -24.42 -24.50
C ASN A 251 -9.05 -23.50 -25.01
N ILE A 252 -7.80 -23.96 -24.94
CA ILE A 252 -6.64 -23.23 -25.46
C ILE A 252 -5.53 -24.22 -25.81
N ASP A 253 -4.99 -24.07 -26.99
CA ASP A 253 -3.74 -24.72 -27.41
C ASP A 253 -2.57 -23.85 -26.96
N TYR A 254 -2.05 -24.15 -25.75
CA TYR A 254 -0.95 -23.38 -25.16
C TYR A 254 0.39 -23.66 -25.86
N ASP A 255 0.57 -24.79 -26.51
CA ASP A 255 1.76 -25.09 -27.32
C ASP A 255 1.75 -24.22 -28.59
N LYS A 256 0.61 -24.14 -29.29
CA LYS A 256 0.44 -23.22 -30.42
C LYS A 256 0.60 -21.75 -30.02
N LEU A 257 0.05 -21.37 -28.89
CA LEU A 257 0.24 -20.01 -28.37
C LEU A 257 1.73 -19.71 -28.09
N GLY A 258 2.45 -20.69 -27.54
CA GLY A 258 3.90 -20.61 -27.32
C GLY A 258 4.68 -20.43 -28.62
N GLU A 259 4.33 -21.17 -29.69
CA GLU A 259 4.92 -20.98 -31.02
C GLU A 259 4.70 -19.57 -31.55
N LEU A 260 3.49 -19.00 -31.41
CA LEU A 260 3.15 -17.68 -31.91
C LEU A 260 3.88 -16.56 -31.16
N PHE A 261 4.12 -16.74 -29.86
CA PHE A 261 4.89 -15.79 -29.05
C PHE A 261 6.40 -16.08 -29.03
N GLY A 262 6.84 -17.19 -29.62
CA GLY A 262 8.23 -17.63 -29.57
C GLY A 262 8.74 -17.98 -28.17
N ILE A 263 7.88 -18.37 -27.24
CA ILE A 263 8.18 -18.57 -25.82
C ILE A 263 7.52 -19.84 -25.32
N SER A 264 8.21 -20.64 -24.52
CA SER A 264 7.63 -21.82 -23.89
C SER A 264 6.55 -21.42 -22.87
N MET A 265 5.35 -21.97 -23.03
CA MET A 265 4.20 -21.72 -22.14
C MET A 265 3.84 -22.99 -21.36
N ILE A 266 3.92 -22.95 -20.04
CA ILE A 266 3.78 -24.12 -19.18
C ILE A 266 2.58 -23.95 -18.26
N PRO A 267 1.56 -24.84 -18.39
CA PRO A 267 0.44 -24.87 -17.46
C PRO A 267 0.87 -25.20 -16.03
N THR A 268 0.50 -24.34 -15.06
CA THR A 268 0.91 -24.48 -13.67
C THR A 268 -0.24 -24.24 -12.71
N VAL A 269 -0.15 -24.87 -11.52
CA VAL A 269 -1.03 -24.62 -10.38
C VAL A 269 -0.16 -24.56 -9.12
N PHE A 270 0.27 -23.39 -8.73
CA PHE A 270 1.25 -23.23 -7.65
C PHE A 270 0.74 -23.63 -6.27
N THR A 271 -0.56 -23.71 -6.06
CA THR A 271 -1.16 -24.13 -4.79
C THR A 271 -0.89 -25.60 -4.44
N ASN A 272 -0.74 -26.45 -5.45
CA ASN A 272 -0.46 -27.87 -5.31
C ASN A 272 0.85 -28.32 -5.98
N GLY A 273 1.61 -27.42 -6.59
CA GLY A 273 2.90 -27.68 -7.24
C GLY A 273 2.80 -28.28 -8.65
N ARG A 274 1.58 -28.46 -9.21
CA ARG A 274 1.42 -29.00 -10.56
C ARG A 274 2.14 -28.12 -11.60
N GLY A 275 2.99 -28.73 -12.44
CA GLY A 275 3.70 -28.07 -13.53
C GLY A 275 4.98 -27.34 -13.11
N VAL A 276 5.30 -27.25 -11.82
CA VAL A 276 6.48 -26.53 -11.33
C VAL A 276 7.77 -27.25 -11.74
N ASP A 277 7.83 -28.57 -11.62
CA ASP A 277 9.00 -29.35 -12.04
C ASP A 277 9.32 -29.14 -13.52
N LYS A 278 8.28 -29.22 -14.40
CA LYS A 278 8.42 -28.97 -15.82
C LYS A 278 8.89 -27.53 -16.11
N LEU A 279 8.43 -26.56 -15.33
CA LEU A 279 8.86 -25.18 -15.44
C LEU A 279 10.37 -25.04 -15.18
N PHE A 280 10.88 -25.65 -14.10
CA PHE A 280 12.31 -25.59 -13.78
C PHE A 280 13.15 -26.41 -14.77
N GLU A 281 12.68 -27.55 -15.27
CA GLU A 281 13.33 -28.30 -16.36
C GLU A 281 13.48 -27.45 -17.61
N THR A 282 12.41 -26.79 -18.06
CA THR A 282 12.44 -25.90 -19.24
C THR A 282 13.39 -24.73 -19.05
N ILE A 283 13.52 -24.18 -17.82
CA ILE A 283 14.48 -23.12 -17.52
C ILE A 283 15.91 -23.62 -17.68
N ILE A 284 16.22 -24.84 -17.19
CA ILE A 284 17.54 -25.44 -17.34
C ILE A 284 17.86 -25.67 -18.84
N GLU A 285 16.93 -26.23 -19.61
CA GLU A 285 17.09 -26.46 -21.05
C GLU A 285 17.37 -25.15 -21.81
N LEU A 286 16.62 -24.11 -21.50
CA LEU A 286 16.81 -22.77 -22.08
C LEU A 286 18.17 -22.15 -21.67
N TYR A 287 18.60 -22.38 -20.43
CA TYR A 287 19.89 -21.89 -19.93
C TYR A 287 21.08 -22.61 -20.59
N GLU A 288 20.97 -23.92 -20.78
CA GLU A 288 22.01 -24.72 -21.44
C GLU A 288 22.08 -24.50 -22.96
N GLY A 289 21.09 -23.86 -23.57
CA GLY A 289 21.02 -23.64 -25.01
C GLY A 289 20.83 -24.92 -25.81
N LYS A 290 20.15 -25.92 -25.24
CA LYS A 290 19.79 -27.17 -25.95
C LYS A 290 18.59 -26.87 -26.87
N GLU A 291 18.86 -26.23 -28.00
CA GLU A 291 17.85 -25.78 -28.96
C GLU A 291 16.99 -26.92 -29.57
N ASP A 292 17.46 -28.17 -29.53
CA ASP A 292 16.75 -29.30 -30.11
C ASP A 292 15.53 -29.80 -29.32
N SER A 293 15.47 -29.49 -28.01
CA SER A 293 14.35 -29.91 -27.13
C SER A 293 13.33 -28.82 -26.87
N THR A 294 13.71 -27.53 -26.97
CA THR A 294 12.80 -26.37 -26.82
C THR A 294 12.39 -25.84 -28.18
N SER A 295 11.61 -26.61 -28.94
CA SER A 295 11.15 -26.28 -30.30
C SER A 295 10.33 -24.99 -30.43
N HIS A 296 10.07 -24.29 -29.31
CA HIS A 296 9.20 -23.12 -29.26
C HIS A 296 9.92 -21.81 -28.91
N TYR A 297 11.20 -21.81 -28.49
CA TYR A 297 11.92 -20.56 -28.24
C TYR A 297 12.47 -20.00 -29.54
N ARG A 298 11.81 -18.95 -30.03
CA ARG A 298 12.25 -18.16 -31.19
C ARG A 298 12.11 -16.70 -30.85
N HIS A 299 13.13 -15.91 -31.19
CA HIS A 299 12.99 -14.49 -31.04
C HIS A 299 12.06 -13.94 -32.11
N ILE A 300 10.99 -13.26 -31.70
CA ILE A 300 10.02 -12.64 -32.61
C ILE A 300 10.04 -11.12 -32.42
N HIS A 301 9.77 -10.41 -33.52
CA HIS A 301 9.43 -8.98 -33.47
C HIS A 301 7.94 -8.81 -33.77
N ILE A 302 7.23 -8.21 -32.82
CA ILE A 302 5.82 -7.85 -33.02
C ILE A 302 5.78 -6.72 -34.04
N ASN A 303 5.03 -6.90 -35.11
CA ASN A 303 4.81 -5.88 -36.14
C ASN A 303 3.76 -4.87 -35.64
N HIS A 304 4.14 -3.61 -35.55
CA HIS A 304 3.28 -2.51 -35.08
C HIS A 304 2.57 -1.76 -36.23
N GLY A 305 2.74 -2.24 -37.47
CA GLY A 305 2.25 -1.57 -38.67
C GLY A 305 3.32 -0.76 -39.40
N HIS A 306 3.15 -0.56 -40.70
CA HIS A 306 4.19 -0.05 -41.62
C HIS A 306 4.82 1.26 -41.15
N GLU A 307 4.03 2.26 -40.79
CA GLU A 307 4.58 3.59 -40.42
C GLU A 307 5.30 3.58 -39.07
N ILE A 308 4.81 2.77 -38.11
CA ILE A 308 5.47 2.64 -36.80
C ILE A 308 6.79 1.92 -36.96
N GLU A 309 6.84 0.82 -37.72
CA GLU A 309 8.07 0.05 -37.98
C GLU A 309 9.11 0.91 -38.74
N HIS A 310 8.69 1.66 -39.76
CA HIS A 310 9.57 2.62 -40.42
C HIS A 310 10.08 3.68 -39.46
N GLY A 311 9.27 4.20 -38.54
CA GLY A 311 9.69 5.11 -37.49
C GLY A 311 10.71 4.50 -36.54
N ILE A 312 10.47 3.23 -36.08
CA ILE A 312 11.39 2.47 -35.26
C ILE A 312 12.75 2.33 -35.96
N GLU A 313 12.78 1.89 -37.21
CA GLU A 313 14.02 1.74 -38.00
C GLU A 313 14.79 3.07 -38.13
N HIS A 314 14.06 4.17 -38.39
CA HIS A 314 14.67 5.49 -38.52
C HIS A 314 15.31 5.96 -37.21
N ILE A 315 14.66 5.76 -36.08
CA ILE A 315 15.22 6.08 -34.74
C ILE A 315 16.41 5.15 -34.43
N GLN A 316 16.26 3.85 -34.69
CA GLN A 316 17.32 2.87 -34.47
C GLN A 316 18.64 3.18 -35.19
N LYS A 317 18.57 3.77 -36.38
CA LYS A 317 19.75 4.17 -37.14
C LYS A 317 20.68 5.09 -36.35
N TYR A 318 20.11 6.03 -35.58
CA TYR A 318 20.88 6.92 -34.71
C TYR A 318 21.28 6.28 -33.39
N LEU A 319 20.41 5.44 -32.81
CA LEU A 319 20.70 4.73 -31.56
C LEU A 319 21.81 3.67 -31.73
N LYS A 320 21.84 2.96 -32.87
CA LYS A 320 22.89 1.96 -33.18
C LYS A 320 24.27 2.59 -33.40
N ALA A 321 24.36 3.90 -33.67
CA ALA A 321 25.60 4.61 -33.83
C ALA A 321 26.34 4.89 -32.48
N ASP A 322 25.66 4.74 -31.34
CA ASP A 322 26.21 4.98 -30.01
C ASP A 322 26.47 3.66 -29.28
N ASP A 323 27.76 3.34 -29.07
CA ASP A 323 28.14 2.09 -28.40
C ASP A 323 27.65 1.99 -26.93
N SER A 324 27.45 3.10 -26.25
CA SER A 324 27.00 3.11 -24.87
C SER A 324 25.55 2.63 -24.73
N ILE A 325 24.73 2.86 -25.76
CA ILE A 325 23.36 2.37 -25.82
C ILE A 325 23.31 0.89 -26.10
N ARG A 326 24.11 0.45 -27.11
CA ARG A 326 24.15 -0.95 -27.55
C ARG A 326 24.51 -1.92 -26.43
N GLN A 327 25.27 -1.45 -25.46
CA GLN A 327 25.68 -2.26 -24.30
C GLN A 327 24.61 -2.39 -23.21
N ARG A 328 23.63 -1.48 -23.13
CA ARG A 328 22.66 -1.43 -22.01
C ARG A 328 21.21 -1.67 -22.42
N TYR A 329 20.84 -1.31 -23.63
CA TYR A 329 19.44 -1.32 -24.08
C TYR A 329 19.29 -1.98 -25.44
N SER A 330 18.19 -2.73 -25.62
CA SER A 330 17.70 -3.01 -26.96
C SER A 330 17.36 -1.70 -27.67
N THR A 331 18.00 -1.45 -28.82
CA THR A 331 17.74 -0.22 -29.60
C THR A 331 16.29 -0.16 -30.09
N ARG A 332 15.67 -1.33 -30.37
CA ARG A 332 14.25 -1.42 -30.73
C ARG A 332 13.35 -1.02 -29.57
N TYR A 333 13.59 -1.58 -28.39
CA TYR A 333 12.84 -1.21 -27.18
C TYR A 333 12.91 0.28 -26.88
N LEU A 334 14.12 0.87 -26.98
CA LEU A 334 14.30 2.29 -26.73
C LEU A 334 13.57 3.16 -27.78
N SER A 335 13.57 2.74 -29.06
CA SER A 335 12.82 3.41 -30.13
C SER A 335 11.30 3.37 -29.88
N ILE A 336 10.78 2.20 -29.49
CA ILE A 336 9.36 2.04 -29.13
C ILE A 336 9.01 2.95 -27.93
N LYS A 337 9.85 2.98 -26.89
CA LYS A 337 9.62 3.83 -25.72
C LYS A 337 9.67 5.32 -26.02
N LEU A 338 10.50 5.74 -26.94
CA LEU A 338 10.52 7.13 -27.42
C LEU A 338 9.25 7.49 -28.20
N LEU A 339 8.71 6.58 -29.03
CA LEU A 339 7.44 6.77 -29.72
C LEU A 339 6.24 6.71 -28.76
N GLU A 340 6.35 6.01 -27.66
CA GLU A 340 5.38 6.01 -26.54
C GLU A 340 5.50 7.25 -25.63
N ASN A 341 6.37 8.22 -25.91
CA ASN A 341 6.64 9.42 -25.10
C ASN A 341 7.03 9.11 -23.64
N ASP A 342 7.84 8.06 -23.44
CA ASP A 342 8.32 7.65 -22.13
C ASP A 342 9.37 8.65 -21.60
N LYS A 343 9.05 9.34 -20.50
CA LYS A 343 9.91 10.40 -19.92
C LYS A 343 11.30 9.92 -19.52
N HIS A 344 11.45 8.67 -19.05
CA HIS A 344 12.75 8.13 -18.68
C HIS A 344 13.60 7.78 -19.91
N ALA A 345 12.96 7.30 -20.98
CA ALA A 345 13.65 7.10 -22.26
C ALA A 345 14.10 8.46 -22.83
N GLU A 346 13.26 9.49 -22.76
CA GLU A 346 13.62 10.85 -23.18
C GLU A 346 14.76 11.42 -22.34
N GLU A 347 14.71 11.26 -21.00
CA GLU A 347 15.77 11.72 -20.10
C GLU A 347 17.10 11.04 -20.43
N TYR A 348 17.09 9.72 -20.61
CA TYR A 348 18.27 8.96 -20.97
C TYR A 348 18.89 9.44 -22.29
N VAL A 349 18.06 9.58 -23.35
CA VAL A 349 18.49 10.01 -24.66
C VAL A 349 18.95 11.48 -24.67
N SER A 350 18.40 12.34 -23.81
CA SER A 350 18.77 13.75 -23.73
C SER A 350 20.25 13.99 -23.40
N HIS A 351 20.92 13.01 -22.78
CA HIS A 351 22.33 13.07 -22.42
C HIS A 351 23.27 12.63 -23.55
N LEU A 352 22.73 12.16 -24.66
CA LEU A 352 23.53 11.66 -25.81
C LEU A 352 23.92 12.77 -26.76
N ASN A 353 25.04 12.58 -27.47
CA ASN A 353 25.51 13.52 -28.47
C ASN A 353 24.55 13.66 -29.68
N SER A 354 23.87 12.57 -30.04
CA SER A 354 22.88 12.45 -31.12
C SER A 354 21.44 12.72 -30.68
N ALA A 355 21.20 13.30 -29.49
CA ALA A 355 19.88 13.54 -28.94
C ALA A 355 18.95 14.34 -29.87
N LYS A 356 19.49 15.38 -30.53
CA LYS A 356 18.71 16.24 -31.43
C LYS A 356 18.18 15.49 -32.64
N GLU A 357 19.03 14.66 -33.25
CA GLU A 357 18.70 13.84 -34.40
C GLU A 357 17.67 12.76 -34.02
N ILE A 358 17.84 12.14 -32.87
CA ILE A 358 16.92 11.12 -32.35
C ILE A 358 15.52 11.73 -32.08
N PHE A 359 15.46 12.89 -31.41
CA PHE A 359 14.17 13.55 -31.14
C PHE A 359 13.50 14.05 -32.45
N ALA A 360 14.30 14.56 -33.43
CA ALA A 360 13.75 14.94 -34.71
C ALA A 360 13.17 13.74 -35.47
N ALA A 361 13.88 12.60 -35.49
CA ALA A 361 13.39 11.36 -36.09
C ALA A 361 12.11 10.84 -35.40
N ARG A 362 12.04 10.91 -34.05
CA ARG A 362 10.84 10.56 -33.29
C ARG A 362 9.65 11.45 -33.66
N ASP A 363 9.85 12.78 -33.67
CA ASP A 363 8.77 13.73 -33.92
C ASP A 363 8.21 13.60 -35.35
N GLU A 364 9.11 13.33 -36.31
CA GLU A 364 8.73 13.05 -37.70
C GLU A 364 7.92 11.76 -37.80
N ALA A 365 8.38 10.67 -37.15
CA ALA A 365 7.67 9.40 -37.11
C ALA A 365 6.29 9.52 -36.44
N ALA A 366 6.23 10.17 -35.27
CA ALA A 366 4.97 10.39 -34.56
C ALA A 366 3.95 11.21 -35.39
N LYS A 367 4.45 12.19 -36.16
CA LYS A 367 3.60 12.97 -37.08
C LYS A 367 3.04 12.10 -38.23
N ARG A 368 3.86 11.25 -38.83
CA ARG A 368 3.41 10.35 -39.91
C ARG A 368 2.37 9.35 -39.40
N VAL A 369 2.64 8.71 -38.24
CA VAL A 369 1.67 7.80 -37.61
C VAL A 369 0.33 8.50 -37.38
N LYS A 370 0.36 9.75 -36.87
CA LYS A 370 -0.87 10.52 -36.63
C LYS A 370 -1.62 10.90 -37.91
N GLU A 371 -0.90 11.17 -39.00
CA GLU A 371 -1.52 11.50 -40.28
C GLU A 371 -2.21 10.29 -40.91
N GLU A 372 -1.68 9.07 -40.75
CA GLU A 372 -2.22 7.84 -41.31
C GLU A 372 -3.28 7.20 -40.45
N THR A 373 -3.01 7.03 -39.14
CA THR A 373 -3.90 6.32 -38.21
C THR A 373 -4.94 7.23 -37.54
N GLN A 374 -4.81 8.56 -37.68
CA GLN A 374 -5.58 9.57 -36.96
C GLN A 374 -5.46 9.45 -35.41
N GLU A 375 -4.49 8.69 -34.92
CA GLU A 375 -4.20 8.44 -33.52
C GLU A 375 -2.76 8.84 -33.14
N ASP A 376 -2.52 9.04 -31.86
CA ASP A 376 -1.16 9.28 -31.39
C ASP A 376 -0.34 8.00 -31.42
N SER A 377 0.98 8.09 -31.68
CA SER A 377 1.89 6.95 -31.79
C SER A 377 1.83 5.99 -30.59
N GLU A 378 1.65 6.51 -29.38
CA GLU A 378 1.49 5.72 -28.16
C GLU A 378 0.26 4.80 -28.24
N THR A 379 -0.88 5.32 -28.71
CA THR A 379 -2.11 4.55 -28.85
C THR A 379 -1.99 3.53 -29.95
N ALA A 380 -1.46 3.90 -31.10
CA ALA A 380 -1.29 3.02 -32.24
C ALA A 380 -0.39 1.81 -31.91
N ILE A 381 0.69 2.02 -31.12
CA ILE A 381 1.55 0.92 -30.63
C ILE A 381 0.79 0.00 -29.68
N MET A 382 -0.01 0.55 -28.77
CA MET A 382 -0.79 -0.26 -27.82
C MET A 382 -1.86 -1.08 -28.56
N ASP A 383 -2.57 -0.47 -29.49
CA ASP A 383 -3.60 -1.14 -30.28
C ASP A 383 -3.00 -2.25 -31.14
N ALA A 384 -1.82 -2.03 -31.74
CA ALA A 384 -1.08 -3.06 -32.47
C ALA A 384 -0.71 -4.27 -31.58
N LYS A 385 -0.20 -4.02 -30.35
CA LYS A 385 0.11 -5.09 -29.39
C LYS A 385 -1.12 -5.90 -29.01
N TYR A 386 -2.23 -5.24 -28.72
CA TYR A 386 -3.49 -5.94 -28.42
C TYR A 386 -4.06 -6.66 -29.67
N GLY A 387 -3.91 -6.09 -30.85
CA GLY A 387 -4.25 -6.75 -32.11
C GLY A 387 -3.48 -8.06 -32.30
N PHE A 388 -2.17 -8.03 -32.08
CA PHE A 388 -1.32 -9.23 -32.10
C PHE A 388 -1.78 -10.27 -31.06
N ILE A 389 -2.00 -9.86 -29.79
CA ILE A 389 -2.48 -10.77 -28.74
C ILE A 389 -3.80 -11.41 -29.12
N HIS A 390 -4.76 -10.63 -29.62
CA HIS A 390 -6.07 -11.13 -30.01
C HIS A 390 -5.98 -12.10 -31.18
N GLY A 391 -5.18 -11.78 -32.20
CA GLY A 391 -4.91 -12.67 -33.35
C GLY A 391 -4.27 -13.99 -32.89
N ALA A 392 -3.27 -13.94 -32.02
CA ALA A 392 -2.60 -15.13 -31.50
C ALA A 392 -3.53 -16.02 -30.67
N LEU A 393 -4.38 -15.44 -29.84
CA LEU A 393 -5.40 -16.19 -29.08
C LEU A 393 -6.44 -16.85 -29.99
N GLN A 394 -6.86 -16.18 -31.05
CA GLN A 394 -7.77 -16.78 -32.05
C GLN A 394 -7.11 -17.94 -32.80
N GLU A 395 -5.85 -17.79 -33.22
CA GLU A 395 -5.12 -18.88 -33.90
C GLU A 395 -4.80 -20.06 -32.98
N ALA A 396 -4.59 -19.80 -31.67
CA ALA A 396 -4.46 -20.82 -30.64
C ALA A 396 -5.81 -21.47 -30.24
N GLY A 397 -6.92 -21.12 -30.91
CA GLY A 397 -8.24 -21.69 -30.66
C GLY A 397 -8.79 -21.35 -29.25
N TYR A 398 -8.43 -20.18 -28.69
CA TYR A 398 -8.93 -19.79 -27.39
C TYR A 398 -10.44 -19.51 -27.43
N GLU A 399 -11.19 -20.39 -26.79
CA GLU A 399 -12.61 -20.26 -26.60
C GLU A 399 -12.96 -20.25 -25.12
N THR A 400 -13.72 -19.26 -24.70
CA THR A 400 -14.23 -19.22 -23.33
C THR A 400 -15.37 -20.20 -23.16
N GLY A 401 -15.21 -21.11 -22.20
CA GLY A 401 -16.20 -22.12 -21.90
C GLY A 401 -17.54 -21.55 -21.43
N THR A 402 -18.62 -22.22 -21.73
CA THR A 402 -19.98 -21.87 -21.27
C THR A 402 -20.29 -22.39 -19.84
N ALA A 403 -19.31 -22.97 -19.18
CA ALA A 403 -19.50 -23.48 -17.83
C ALA A 403 -19.89 -22.34 -16.85
N LYS A 404 -20.75 -22.67 -15.88
CA LYS A 404 -21.34 -21.73 -14.92
C LYS A 404 -20.30 -20.75 -14.40
N ASP A 405 -20.54 -19.50 -14.70
CA ASP A 405 -19.71 -18.35 -14.32
C ASP A 405 -19.28 -18.47 -12.83
N THR A 406 -17.99 -18.68 -12.57
CA THR A 406 -17.43 -18.72 -11.22
C THR A 406 -17.74 -17.42 -10.46
N TYR A 407 -18.04 -16.36 -11.21
CA TYR A 407 -18.47 -15.06 -10.70
C TYR A 407 -19.95 -15.01 -10.23
N GLN A 408 -20.80 -16.02 -10.52
CA GLN A 408 -22.20 -15.97 -10.09
C GLN A 408 -22.34 -15.82 -8.57
N VAL A 409 -21.53 -16.55 -7.80
CA VAL A 409 -21.52 -16.41 -6.33
C VAL A 409 -21.04 -15.04 -5.93
N THR A 410 -19.98 -14.53 -6.57
CA THR A 410 -19.45 -13.19 -6.35
C THR A 410 -20.52 -12.12 -6.66
N HIS A 411 -21.24 -12.25 -7.78
CA HIS A 411 -22.32 -11.33 -8.12
C HIS A 411 -23.48 -11.34 -7.12
N LEU A 412 -23.84 -12.52 -6.60
CA LEU A 412 -24.88 -12.62 -5.56
C LEU A 412 -24.45 -11.93 -4.26
N ILE A 413 -23.20 -12.16 -3.85
CA ILE A 413 -22.63 -11.52 -2.65
C ILE A 413 -22.51 -10.02 -2.87
N ASP A 414 -21.98 -9.56 -4.00
CA ASP A 414 -21.83 -8.15 -4.33
C ASP A 414 -23.18 -7.44 -4.39
N ARG A 415 -24.23 -8.07 -4.91
CA ARG A 415 -25.60 -7.48 -4.93
C ARG A 415 -26.07 -7.09 -3.51
N VAL A 416 -25.65 -7.83 -2.48
CA VAL A 416 -26.00 -7.54 -1.08
C VAL A 416 -25.00 -6.57 -0.47
N ILE A 417 -23.71 -6.85 -0.58
CA ILE A 417 -22.64 -6.07 0.09
C ILE A 417 -22.48 -4.67 -0.49
N THR A 418 -22.65 -4.51 -1.81
CA THR A 418 -22.56 -3.20 -2.47
C THR A 418 -23.92 -2.53 -2.67
N ASN A 419 -24.98 -3.07 -2.07
CA ASN A 419 -26.30 -2.47 -2.14
C ASN A 419 -26.32 -1.09 -1.48
N ARG A 420 -27.05 -0.14 -2.08
CA ARG A 420 -27.16 1.25 -1.62
C ARG A 420 -27.59 1.40 -0.15
N TYR A 421 -28.49 0.55 0.32
CA TYR A 421 -29.07 0.66 1.66
C TYR A 421 -28.43 -0.30 2.67
N VAL A 422 -27.99 -1.46 2.23
CA VAL A 422 -27.51 -2.56 3.09
C VAL A 422 -25.99 -2.59 3.16
N GLY A 423 -25.29 -2.15 2.12
CA GLY A 423 -23.83 -2.22 2.04
C GLY A 423 -23.12 -1.44 3.15
N PHE A 424 -23.57 -0.21 3.44
CA PHE A 424 -22.99 0.59 4.50
C PHE A 424 -23.23 0.04 5.91
N PRO A 425 -24.45 -0.39 6.28
CA PRO A 425 -24.70 -1.13 7.53
C PRO A 425 -23.87 -2.40 7.69
N ILE A 426 -23.74 -3.23 6.65
CA ILE A 426 -22.90 -4.45 6.69
C ILE A 426 -21.44 -4.07 6.94
N PHE A 427 -20.94 -3.04 6.26
CA PHE A 427 -19.60 -2.55 6.47
C PHE A 427 -19.36 -2.12 7.92
N ILE A 428 -20.26 -1.33 8.51
CA ILE A 428 -20.17 -0.92 9.92
C ILE A 428 -20.23 -2.15 10.85
N LEU A 429 -21.10 -3.11 10.57
CA LEU A 429 -21.19 -4.34 11.35
C LEU A 429 -19.90 -5.14 11.34
N LEU A 430 -19.27 -5.30 10.18
CA LEU A 430 -17.98 -6.00 10.07
C LEU A 430 -16.86 -5.28 10.82
N LEU A 431 -16.81 -3.95 10.74
CA LEU A 431 -15.89 -3.15 11.54
C LEU A 431 -16.15 -3.32 13.05
N PHE A 432 -17.42 -3.28 13.45
CA PHE A 432 -17.80 -3.50 14.84
C PHE A 432 -17.37 -4.88 15.36
N ILE A 433 -17.57 -5.93 14.57
CA ILE A 433 -17.10 -7.29 14.90
C ILE A 433 -15.57 -7.31 15.02
N MET A 434 -14.86 -6.72 14.06
CA MET A 434 -13.40 -6.65 14.07
C MET A 434 -12.87 -5.94 15.33
N PHE A 435 -13.40 -4.75 15.64
CA PHE A 435 -12.94 -4.02 16.83
C PHE A 435 -13.37 -4.69 18.13
N SER A 436 -14.60 -5.18 18.22
CA SER A 436 -15.06 -5.91 19.42
C SER A 436 -14.21 -7.15 19.67
N ALA A 437 -13.92 -7.93 18.64
CA ALA A 437 -13.02 -9.07 18.77
C ALA A 437 -11.61 -8.65 19.20
N THR A 438 -11.06 -7.58 18.61
CA THR A 438 -9.74 -7.08 18.94
C THR A 438 -9.64 -6.67 20.42
N PHE A 439 -10.63 -5.96 20.94
CA PHE A 439 -10.59 -5.45 22.30
C PHE A 439 -11.08 -6.46 23.33
N VAL A 440 -12.14 -7.22 23.07
CA VAL A 440 -12.66 -8.19 24.03
C VAL A 440 -11.81 -9.46 24.10
N LEU A 441 -11.52 -10.09 22.93
CA LEU A 441 -10.69 -11.29 22.92
C LEU A 441 -9.21 -10.98 23.20
N GLY A 442 -8.75 -9.80 22.82
CA GLY A 442 -7.37 -9.39 23.03
C GLY A 442 -7.06 -9.02 24.47
N GLU A 443 -8.05 -8.67 25.30
CA GLU A 443 -7.85 -8.34 26.71
C GLU A 443 -7.37 -9.53 27.54
N ILE A 444 -7.86 -10.74 27.25
CA ILE A 444 -7.47 -11.95 27.97
C ILE A 444 -5.97 -12.23 27.89
N PRO A 445 -5.37 -12.41 26.69
CA PRO A 445 -3.93 -12.64 26.59
C PRO A 445 -3.10 -11.39 26.94
N LYS A 446 -3.67 -10.18 26.82
CA LYS A 446 -3.04 -8.95 27.28
C LYS A 446 -2.83 -9.01 28.80
N GLY A 447 -3.86 -9.35 29.59
CA GLY A 447 -3.77 -9.51 31.05
C GLY A 447 -2.69 -10.52 31.44
N TRP A 448 -2.61 -11.67 30.78
CA TRP A 448 -1.54 -12.66 31.08
C TRP A 448 -0.13 -12.11 30.87
N ILE A 449 0.04 -11.27 29.84
CA ILE A 449 1.34 -10.62 29.57
C ILE A 449 1.62 -9.54 30.61
N GLU A 450 0.62 -8.75 31.00
CA GLU A 450 0.72 -7.73 32.07
C GLU A 450 1.15 -8.39 33.38
N ASP A 451 0.48 -9.48 33.80
CA ASP A 451 0.85 -10.27 34.99
C ASP A 451 2.29 -10.81 34.86
N GLY A 452 2.67 -11.28 33.69
CA GLY A 452 4.02 -11.78 33.42
C GLY A 452 5.10 -10.70 33.52
N VAL A 453 4.82 -9.51 33.01
CA VAL A 453 5.71 -8.35 33.08
C VAL A 453 5.83 -7.85 34.53
N ALA A 454 4.70 -7.79 35.26
CA ALA A 454 4.68 -7.44 36.67
C ALA A 454 5.48 -8.46 37.50
N TRP A 455 5.23 -9.75 37.31
CA TRP A 455 6.00 -10.83 37.99
C TRP A 455 7.51 -10.72 37.72
N LEU A 456 7.92 -10.36 36.50
CA LEU A 456 9.33 -10.16 36.17
C LEU A 456 9.91 -8.95 36.92
N GLY A 457 9.16 -7.85 37.00
CA GLY A 457 9.50 -6.65 37.76
C GLY A 457 9.69 -6.95 39.25
N ASP A 458 8.73 -7.66 39.86
CA ASP A 458 8.75 -8.06 41.29
C ASP A 458 9.93 -8.99 41.58
N THR A 459 10.19 -9.93 40.67
CA THR A 459 11.32 -10.85 40.79
C THR A 459 12.65 -10.08 40.85
N ILE A 460 12.85 -9.14 39.89
CA ILE A 460 14.06 -8.32 39.85
C ILE A 460 14.14 -7.40 41.10
N SER A 461 13.00 -6.85 41.50
CA SER A 461 12.92 -6.04 42.73
C SER A 461 13.38 -6.79 43.98
N THR A 462 13.09 -8.10 44.06
CA THR A 462 13.46 -8.93 45.18
C THR A 462 14.94 -9.32 45.21
N TYR A 463 15.56 -9.52 44.06
CA TYR A 463 16.96 -10.00 43.98
C TYR A 463 18.01 -8.89 43.80
N MET A 464 17.61 -7.68 43.38
CA MET A 464 18.53 -6.58 43.18
C MET A 464 18.49 -5.58 44.36
N PRO A 465 19.65 -5.09 44.81
CA PRO A 465 19.72 -4.03 45.83
C PRO A 465 19.13 -2.72 45.26
N ASP A 466 18.51 -1.93 46.14
CA ASP A 466 17.93 -0.64 45.80
C ASP A 466 18.95 0.32 45.21
N GLY A 467 18.59 0.96 44.10
CA GLY A 467 19.47 1.94 43.45
C GLY A 467 19.05 2.26 42.03
N PRO A 468 19.67 3.29 41.43
CA PRO A 468 19.27 3.80 40.10
C PRO A 468 19.28 2.75 38.98
N ILE A 469 20.09 1.70 39.07
CA ILE A 469 20.19 0.65 38.08
C ILE A 469 18.96 -0.27 38.17
N LYS A 470 18.50 -0.58 39.40
CA LYS A 470 17.28 -1.34 39.62
C LYS A 470 16.07 -0.61 39.07
N ASP A 471 15.92 0.67 39.41
CA ASP A 471 14.80 1.50 38.96
C ASP A 471 14.83 1.70 37.44
N MET A 472 16.00 1.90 36.84
CA MET A 472 16.15 1.93 35.39
C MET A 472 15.70 0.62 34.70
N LEU A 473 16.07 -0.52 35.30
CA LEU A 473 15.74 -1.82 34.74
C LEU A 473 14.25 -2.10 34.85
N ILE A 474 13.62 -1.79 35.98
CA ILE A 474 12.20 -2.06 36.23
C ILE A 474 11.34 -1.04 35.47
N ASP A 475 11.49 0.25 35.71
CA ASP A 475 10.61 1.28 35.18
C ASP A 475 11.00 1.69 33.76
N GLY A 476 12.31 1.79 33.47
CA GLY A 476 12.81 2.20 32.16
C GLY A 476 12.74 1.08 31.11
N VAL A 477 13.28 -0.11 31.42
CA VAL A 477 13.41 -1.20 30.46
C VAL A 477 12.19 -2.11 30.49
N ILE A 478 11.85 -2.69 31.64
CA ILE A 478 10.73 -3.65 31.74
C ILE A 478 9.41 -2.93 31.53
N GLY A 479 9.20 -1.77 32.15
CA GLY A 479 8.01 -0.96 31.95
C GLY A 479 7.86 -0.52 30.50
N GLY A 480 8.94 -0.02 29.87
CA GLY A 480 8.91 0.43 28.48
C GLY A 480 8.74 -0.67 27.45
N VAL A 481 9.47 -1.78 27.56
CA VAL A 481 9.34 -2.94 26.66
C VAL A 481 8.04 -3.68 26.95
N GLY A 482 7.66 -3.80 28.22
CA GLY A 482 6.40 -4.41 28.66
C GLY A 482 5.19 -3.72 28.02
N ALA A 483 5.17 -2.39 28.07
CA ALA A 483 4.10 -1.60 27.44
C ALA A 483 3.90 -1.90 25.94
N VAL A 484 4.94 -2.32 25.21
CA VAL A 484 4.84 -2.71 23.79
C VAL A 484 4.33 -4.14 23.62
N ILE A 485 4.87 -5.07 24.43
CA ILE A 485 4.56 -6.49 24.31
C ILE A 485 3.13 -6.78 24.78
N VAL A 486 2.66 -6.06 25.77
CA VAL A 486 1.29 -6.15 26.31
C VAL A 486 0.23 -5.92 25.22
N PHE A 487 0.45 -5.01 24.26
CA PHE A 487 -0.48 -4.77 23.16
C PHE A 487 -0.31 -5.70 21.95
N LEU A 488 0.71 -6.56 21.94
CA LEU A 488 0.97 -7.48 20.83
C LEU A 488 -0.22 -8.40 20.49
N PRO A 489 -0.93 -9.01 21.46
CA PRO A 489 -2.07 -9.86 21.14
C PRO A 489 -3.20 -9.11 20.44
N GLN A 490 -3.53 -7.92 20.90
CA GLN A 490 -4.55 -7.07 20.27
C GLN A 490 -4.16 -6.69 18.83
N ILE A 491 -2.90 -6.36 18.60
CA ILE A 491 -2.36 -6.06 17.28
C ILE A 491 -2.40 -7.30 16.37
N LEU A 492 -2.07 -8.48 16.87
CA LEU A 492 -2.14 -9.74 16.11
C LEU A 492 -3.59 -10.07 15.72
N ILE A 493 -4.56 -9.91 16.63
CA ILE A 493 -5.97 -10.13 16.34
C ILE A 493 -6.45 -9.12 15.28
N LEU A 494 -6.07 -7.85 15.40
CA LEU A 494 -6.40 -6.83 14.41
C LEU A 494 -5.84 -7.20 13.02
N TYR A 495 -4.57 -7.60 12.94
CA TYR A 495 -3.97 -8.04 11.68
C TYR A 495 -4.60 -9.31 11.13
N PHE A 496 -5.03 -10.21 11.97
CA PHE A 496 -5.76 -11.41 11.56
C PHE A 496 -7.04 -11.05 10.80
N PHE A 497 -7.89 -10.17 11.36
CA PHE A 497 -9.13 -9.73 10.69
C PHE A 497 -8.84 -8.94 9.41
N ILE A 498 -7.82 -8.09 9.42
CA ILE A 498 -7.43 -7.34 8.23
C ILE A 498 -6.97 -8.28 7.12
N SER A 499 -6.08 -9.24 7.43
CA SER A 499 -5.63 -10.22 6.44
C SER A 499 -6.79 -11.08 5.93
N TYR A 500 -7.72 -11.45 6.79
CA TYR A 500 -8.93 -12.18 6.38
C TYR A 500 -9.77 -11.35 5.39
N MET A 501 -10.02 -10.08 5.67
CA MET A 501 -10.79 -9.20 4.79
C MET A 501 -10.03 -8.91 3.48
N GLU A 502 -8.70 -8.80 3.52
CA GLU A 502 -7.83 -8.57 2.36
C GLU A 502 -7.87 -9.80 1.44
N ASP A 503 -7.53 -10.99 1.97
CA ASP A 503 -7.45 -12.23 1.20
C ASP A 503 -8.82 -12.71 0.68
N SER A 504 -9.91 -12.38 1.40
CA SER A 504 -11.28 -12.68 0.94
C SER A 504 -11.76 -11.82 -0.23
N GLY A 505 -11.08 -10.71 -0.53
CA GLY A 505 -11.48 -9.73 -1.54
C GLY A 505 -12.49 -8.68 -1.04
N TYR A 506 -12.87 -8.70 0.25
CA TYR A 506 -13.82 -7.74 0.83
C TYR A 506 -13.25 -6.32 0.88
N MET A 507 -11.93 -6.16 1.08
CA MET A 507 -11.27 -4.86 1.19
C MET A 507 -11.43 -4.01 -0.08
N ALA A 508 -11.40 -4.63 -1.26
CA ALA A 508 -11.66 -3.94 -2.52
C ALA A 508 -13.08 -3.36 -2.55
N ARG A 509 -14.08 -4.10 -2.04
CA ARG A 509 -15.48 -3.63 -1.95
C ARG A 509 -15.64 -2.50 -0.94
N ALA A 510 -14.97 -2.58 0.20
CA ALA A 510 -14.96 -1.50 1.18
C ALA A 510 -14.38 -0.20 0.58
N ALA A 511 -13.26 -0.30 -0.14
CA ALA A 511 -12.68 0.84 -0.85
C ALA A 511 -13.61 1.39 -1.94
N PHE A 512 -14.28 0.51 -2.69
CA PHE A 512 -15.29 0.87 -3.70
C PHE A 512 -16.48 1.63 -3.10
N ILE A 513 -17.01 1.18 -1.96
CA ILE A 513 -18.13 1.84 -1.28
C ILE A 513 -17.74 3.24 -0.81
N MET A 514 -16.50 3.40 -0.32
CA MET A 514 -16.04 4.64 0.31
C MET A 514 -15.34 5.61 -0.64
N ASP A 515 -15.10 5.24 -1.90
CA ASP A 515 -14.30 6.04 -2.83
C ASP A 515 -14.84 7.44 -3.03
N LYS A 516 -16.14 7.60 -3.21
CA LYS A 516 -16.76 8.92 -3.41
C LYS A 516 -16.51 9.87 -2.23
N LEU A 517 -16.50 9.34 -1.00
CA LEU A 517 -16.21 10.13 0.19
C LEU A 517 -14.73 10.52 0.24
N MET A 518 -13.85 9.57 -0.02
CA MET A 518 -12.40 9.79 -0.04
C MET A 518 -12.01 10.78 -1.15
N HIS A 519 -12.61 10.65 -2.33
CA HIS A 519 -12.35 11.58 -3.43
C HIS A 519 -12.73 13.03 -3.08
N LYS A 520 -13.85 13.24 -2.39
CA LYS A 520 -14.22 14.58 -1.87
C LYS A 520 -13.19 15.14 -0.90
N MET A 521 -12.41 14.28 -0.24
CA MET A 521 -11.30 14.67 0.64
C MET A 521 -9.98 14.88 -0.13
N GLY A 522 -9.94 14.62 -1.44
CA GLY A 522 -8.72 14.65 -2.27
C GLY A 522 -7.84 13.41 -2.08
N LEU A 523 -8.44 12.28 -1.73
CA LEU A 523 -7.79 11.01 -1.45
C LEU A 523 -8.29 9.91 -2.39
N HIS A 524 -7.50 8.85 -2.54
CA HIS A 524 -7.90 7.62 -3.21
C HIS A 524 -8.80 6.77 -2.30
N GLY A 525 -9.75 6.00 -2.86
CA GLY A 525 -10.66 5.14 -2.08
C GLY A 525 -9.96 4.16 -1.14
N LYS A 526 -8.81 3.61 -1.55
CA LYS A 526 -7.97 2.74 -0.71
C LYS A 526 -7.43 3.43 0.55
N SER A 527 -7.40 4.77 0.62
CA SER A 527 -6.98 5.52 1.81
C SER A 527 -7.90 5.32 3.01
N PHE A 528 -9.14 4.92 2.75
CA PHE A 528 -10.13 4.67 3.80
C PHE A 528 -9.69 3.55 4.76
N ILE A 529 -9.04 2.51 4.24
CA ILE A 529 -8.59 1.35 5.00
C ILE A 529 -7.58 1.74 6.11
N PRO A 530 -6.45 2.40 5.79
CA PRO A 530 -5.54 2.92 6.81
C PRO A 530 -6.22 3.85 7.81
N LEU A 531 -7.13 4.73 7.37
CA LEU A 531 -7.82 5.66 8.25
C LEU A 531 -8.67 4.95 9.32
N ILE A 532 -9.39 3.90 8.95
CA ILE A 532 -10.13 3.07 9.91
C ILE A 532 -9.18 2.35 10.86
N MET A 533 -8.09 1.77 10.35
CA MET A 533 -7.08 1.13 11.19
C MET A 533 -6.48 2.09 12.22
N GLY A 534 -6.42 3.39 11.89
CA GLY A 534 -5.93 4.45 12.77
C GLY A 534 -6.72 4.57 14.09
N PHE A 535 -7.98 4.17 14.13
CA PHE A 535 -8.75 4.11 15.37
C PHE A 535 -8.29 3.00 16.32
N GLY A 536 -7.67 1.95 15.78
CA GLY A 536 -7.02 0.93 16.61
C GLY A 536 -5.60 1.37 16.99
N CYS A 537 -4.71 1.45 16.00
CA CYS A 537 -3.31 1.86 16.19
C CYS A 537 -2.76 2.53 14.94
N ASN A 538 -2.15 3.70 15.09
CA ASN A 538 -1.59 4.48 13.98
C ASN A 538 -0.37 3.82 13.32
N VAL A 539 0.41 3.01 14.04
CA VAL A 539 1.61 2.35 13.50
C VAL A 539 1.25 1.36 12.36
N PRO A 540 0.39 0.34 12.59
CA PRO A 540 -0.05 -0.54 11.51
C PRO A 540 -0.82 0.22 10.43
N ALA A 541 -1.56 1.28 10.78
CA ALA A 541 -2.27 2.11 9.83
C ALA A 541 -1.30 2.81 8.83
N VAL A 542 -0.20 3.37 9.31
CA VAL A 542 0.86 3.95 8.47
C VAL A 542 1.48 2.88 7.56
N MET A 543 1.77 1.69 8.10
CA MET A 543 2.31 0.59 7.29
C MET A 543 1.33 0.11 6.21
N ALA A 544 0.02 0.14 6.49
CA ALA A 544 -1.02 -0.25 5.53
C ALA A 544 -1.16 0.74 4.36
N THR A 545 -0.63 1.95 4.47
CA THR A 545 -0.66 2.91 3.35
C THR A 545 0.12 2.44 2.12
N ARG A 546 0.94 1.40 2.23
CA ARG A 546 1.64 0.75 1.11
C ARG A 546 0.69 0.24 0.02
N THR A 547 -0.56 -0.08 0.38
CA THR A 547 -1.59 -0.54 -0.57
C THR A 547 -2.12 0.59 -1.46
N ILE A 548 -1.76 1.85 -1.17
CA ILE A 548 -2.20 3.03 -1.94
C ILE A 548 -1.19 3.28 -3.07
N GLU A 549 -1.62 3.14 -4.31
CA GLU A 549 -0.79 3.29 -5.51
C GLU A 549 -0.33 4.74 -5.74
N SER A 550 -1.22 5.72 -5.48
CA SER A 550 -0.90 7.13 -5.62
C SER A 550 0.07 7.59 -4.53
N HIS A 551 1.30 7.96 -4.90
CA HIS A 551 2.28 8.51 -3.96
C HIS A 551 1.75 9.73 -3.20
N ARG A 552 1.01 10.60 -3.90
CA ARG A 552 0.35 11.78 -3.32
C ARG A 552 -0.67 11.40 -2.26
N SER A 553 -1.63 10.54 -2.61
CA SER A 553 -2.68 10.08 -1.69
C SER A 553 -2.09 9.28 -0.52
N ARG A 554 -1.05 8.46 -0.77
CA ARG A 554 -0.31 7.72 0.26
C ARG A 554 0.32 8.66 1.29
N LEU A 555 1.02 9.70 0.84
CA LEU A 555 1.68 10.66 1.71
C LEU A 555 0.67 11.48 2.52
N ILE A 556 -0.40 12.00 1.88
CA ILE A 556 -1.46 12.73 2.58
C ILE A 556 -2.11 11.84 3.63
N THR A 557 -2.43 10.58 3.30
CA THR A 557 -3.02 9.62 4.24
C THR A 557 -2.11 9.40 5.46
N MET A 558 -0.81 9.20 5.25
CA MET A 558 0.15 9.07 6.35
C MET A 558 0.18 10.30 7.26
N LEU A 559 0.07 11.50 6.67
CA LEU A 559 0.10 12.74 7.43
C LEU A 559 -1.17 12.96 8.27
N ILE A 560 -2.36 12.55 7.79
CA ILE A 560 -3.61 12.76 8.53
C ILE A 560 -3.94 11.63 9.52
N LEU A 561 -3.30 10.46 9.40
CA LEU A 561 -3.50 9.33 10.32
C LEU A 561 -3.34 9.69 11.81
N PRO A 562 -2.38 10.51 12.24
CA PRO A 562 -2.25 10.89 13.64
C PRO A 562 -3.46 11.58 14.26
N LEU A 563 -4.35 12.12 13.43
CA LEU A 563 -5.60 12.77 13.88
C LEU A 563 -6.69 11.76 14.24
N MET A 564 -6.55 10.49 13.82
CA MET A 564 -7.45 9.40 14.23
C MET A 564 -7.15 9.03 15.68
N SER A 565 -8.20 8.95 16.49
CA SER A 565 -8.08 8.60 17.91
C SER A 565 -7.75 7.11 18.07
N CYS A 566 -6.50 6.79 18.40
CA CYS A 566 -6.09 5.40 18.66
C CYS A 566 -6.49 4.92 20.06
N SER A 567 -6.48 3.59 20.25
CA SER A 567 -6.85 2.94 21.53
C SER A 567 -6.00 3.40 22.73
N ALA A 568 -4.73 3.74 22.50
CA ALA A 568 -3.82 4.23 23.53
C ALA A 568 -4.26 5.55 24.21
N ARG A 569 -5.17 6.29 23.58
CA ARG A 569 -5.74 7.52 24.18
C ARG A 569 -6.97 7.25 25.06
N LEU A 570 -7.60 6.08 24.94
CA LEU A 570 -8.82 5.76 25.69
C LEU A 570 -8.67 5.84 27.21
N PRO A 571 -7.59 5.36 27.85
CA PRO A 571 -7.43 5.47 29.29
C PRO A 571 -7.50 6.92 29.79
N ILE A 572 -6.83 7.83 29.08
CA ILE A 572 -6.87 9.28 29.42
C ILE A 572 -8.28 9.84 29.24
N TYR A 573 -8.98 9.46 28.14
CA TYR A 573 -10.33 9.94 27.91
C TYR A 573 -11.27 9.45 29.00
N ILE A 574 -11.20 8.18 29.39
CA ILE A 574 -12.04 7.60 30.43
C ILE A 574 -11.76 8.31 31.77
N MET A 575 -10.50 8.47 32.13
CA MET A 575 -10.07 9.12 33.36
C MET A 575 -10.59 10.58 33.43
N VAL A 576 -10.28 11.40 32.43
CA VAL A 576 -10.63 12.84 32.46
C VAL A 576 -12.14 13.05 32.30
N ILE A 577 -12.80 12.31 31.38
CA ILE A 577 -14.24 12.42 31.19
C ILE A 577 -14.98 11.92 32.45
N GLY A 578 -14.53 10.82 33.07
CA GLY A 578 -15.06 10.31 34.31
C GLY A 578 -14.99 11.29 35.47
N THR A 579 -13.88 12.02 35.57
CA THR A 579 -13.60 13.00 36.63
C THR A 579 -14.42 14.29 36.49
N PHE A 580 -14.46 14.88 35.31
CA PHE A 580 -14.94 16.26 35.14
C PHE A 580 -16.38 16.37 34.62
N PHE A 581 -16.93 15.29 34.03
CA PHE A 581 -18.23 15.34 33.35
C PHE A 581 -19.26 14.42 33.96
N ALA A 582 -20.49 14.93 34.13
CA ALA A 582 -21.60 14.14 34.65
C ALA A 582 -21.94 12.96 33.73
N LEU A 583 -22.39 11.85 34.29
CA LEU A 583 -22.63 10.58 33.63
C LEU A 583 -23.42 10.71 32.30
N GLN A 584 -24.45 11.56 32.30
CA GLN A 584 -25.30 11.81 31.13
C GLN A 584 -24.57 12.42 29.93
N TYR A 585 -23.44 13.14 30.12
CA TYR A 585 -22.67 13.81 29.06
C TYR A 585 -21.45 13.05 28.65
N ARG A 586 -20.97 12.05 29.40
CA ARG A 586 -19.73 11.31 29.15
C ARG A 586 -19.66 10.74 27.73
N SER A 587 -20.73 10.05 27.29
CA SER A 587 -20.80 9.48 25.94
C SER A 587 -20.79 10.56 24.84
N LEU A 588 -21.47 11.69 25.07
CA LEU A 588 -21.52 12.79 24.11
C LEU A 588 -20.13 13.42 23.91
N ILE A 589 -19.41 13.62 25.00
CA ILE A 589 -18.05 14.18 24.95
C ILE A 589 -17.09 13.22 24.26
N MET A 590 -17.18 11.92 24.57
CA MET A 590 -16.39 10.90 23.88
C MET A 590 -16.63 10.94 22.35
N ILE A 591 -17.90 10.95 21.93
CA ILE A 591 -18.26 11.04 20.52
C ILE A 591 -17.75 12.35 19.90
N SER A 592 -17.85 13.49 20.64
CA SER A 592 -17.37 14.78 20.14
C SER A 592 -15.87 14.75 19.79
N LEU A 593 -15.03 14.10 20.62
CA LEU A 593 -13.60 13.96 20.35
C LEU A 593 -13.33 13.18 19.05
N TYR A 594 -14.03 12.04 18.84
CA TYR A 594 -13.89 11.28 17.60
C TYR A 594 -14.31 12.10 16.37
N LEU A 595 -15.43 12.81 16.48
CA LEU A 595 -15.93 13.67 15.39
C LEU A 595 -14.99 14.82 15.08
N VAL A 596 -14.39 15.46 16.10
CA VAL A 596 -13.38 16.51 15.90
C VAL A 596 -12.15 15.96 15.19
N GLY A 597 -11.65 14.78 15.56
CA GLY A 597 -10.53 14.14 14.89
C GLY A 597 -10.81 13.89 13.40
N ILE A 598 -11.97 13.29 13.09
CA ILE A 598 -12.39 13.05 11.70
C ILE A 598 -12.56 14.38 10.94
N PHE A 599 -13.19 15.39 11.53
CA PHE A 599 -13.41 16.68 10.90
C PHE A 599 -12.08 17.38 10.57
N MET A 600 -11.13 17.37 11.50
CA MET A 600 -9.82 17.93 11.28
C MET A 600 -9.04 17.17 10.20
N ALA A 601 -9.15 15.85 10.15
CA ALA A 601 -8.57 15.03 9.09
C ALA A 601 -9.13 15.38 7.70
N VAL A 602 -10.44 15.60 7.60
CA VAL A 602 -11.09 16.04 6.34
C VAL A 602 -10.57 17.41 5.89
N ILE A 603 -10.49 18.38 6.80
CA ILE A 603 -10.00 19.72 6.48
C ILE A 603 -8.54 19.67 6.03
N LEU A 604 -7.69 19.01 6.81
CA LEU A 604 -6.26 18.96 6.54
C LEU A 604 -5.93 18.14 5.29
N SER A 605 -6.69 17.07 5.01
CA SER A 605 -6.48 16.33 3.76
C SER A 605 -6.71 17.23 2.54
N ARG A 606 -7.74 18.08 2.56
CA ARG A 606 -7.99 19.05 1.50
C ARG A 606 -6.92 20.12 1.40
N ILE A 607 -6.47 20.65 2.54
CA ILE A 607 -5.39 21.65 2.57
C ILE A 607 -4.10 21.04 2.00
N PHE A 608 -3.73 19.84 2.44
CA PHE A 608 -2.52 19.17 1.96
C PHE A 608 -2.62 18.83 0.46
N ALA A 609 -3.78 18.36 0.00
CA ALA A 609 -4.01 18.07 -1.41
C ALA A 609 -3.94 19.30 -2.31
N SER A 610 -4.37 20.48 -1.81
CA SER A 610 -4.45 21.69 -2.61
C SER A 610 -3.15 22.52 -2.56
N PHE A 611 -2.48 22.61 -1.40
CA PHE A 611 -1.42 23.57 -1.17
C PHE A 611 -0.04 22.95 -0.92
N VAL A 612 0.04 21.77 -0.27
CA VAL A 612 1.31 21.22 0.22
C VAL A 612 1.87 20.17 -0.74
N ILE A 613 1.05 19.25 -1.21
CA ILE A 613 1.46 18.10 -2.02
C ILE A 613 0.79 18.21 -3.38
N LYS A 614 1.47 18.87 -4.31
CA LYS A 614 1.03 19.02 -5.70
C LYS A 614 1.42 17.77 -6.49
N GLY A 615 0.56 17.31 -7.37
CA GLY A 615 0.78 16.18 -8.27
C GLY A 615 -0.51 15.79 -8.96
N GLU A 616 -0.41 15.11 -10.08
CA GLU A 616 -1.57 14.53 -10.75
C GLU A 616 -2.12 13.36 -9.92
N ASP A 617 -3.42 13.27 -9.79
CA ASP A 617 -4.06 12.11 -9.19
C ASP A 617 -3.97 10.94 -10.16
N THR A 618 -3.52 9.78 -9.68
CA THR A 618 -3.65 8.55 -10.46
C THR A 618 -5.12 8.22 -10.64
N PRO A 619 -5.53 7.81 -11.85
CA PRO A 619 -6.91 7.43 -12.09
C PRO A 619 -7.34 6.31 -11.13
N PHE A 620 -8.60 6.38 -10.71
CA PHE A 620 -9.19 5.36 -9.86
C PHE A 620 -9.63 4.17 -10.72
N VAL A 621 -8.68 3.35 -11.10
CA VAL A 621 -9.00 2.09 -11.75
C VAL A 621 -8.75 0.97 -10.77
N MET A 622 -9.81 0.34 -10.27
CA MET A 622 -9.72 -0.69 -9.25
C MET A 622 -10.34 -1.99 -9.73
N GLU A 623 -9.58 -3.05 -9.69
CA GLU A 623 -10.08 -4.40 -9.91
C GLU A 623 -10.83 -4.90 -8.67
N LEU A 624 -11.94 -5.58 -8.92
CA LEU A 624 -12.71 -6.26 -7.91
C LEU A 624 -12.51 -7.78 -8.05
N PRO A 625 -11.50 -8.33 -7.37
CA PRO A 625 -11.19 -9.76 -7.47
C PRO A 625 -12.39 -10.60 -7.00
N PRO A 626 -12.59 -11.83 -7.51
CA PRO A 626 -13.64 -12.71 -7.03
C PRO A 626 -13.45 -13.02 -5.55
N TYR A 627 -14.56 -13.28 -4.82
CA TYR A 627 -14.45 -13.73 -3.43
C TYR A 627 -13.80 -15.11 -3.37
N ARG A 628 -12.81 -15.22 -2.49
CA ARG A 628 -12.12 -16.48 -2.20
C ARG A 628 -12.11 -16.71 -0.70
N PHE A 629 -12.30 -17.96 -0.28
CA PHE A 629 -12.09 -18.32 1.11
C PHE A 629 -10.59 -18.44 1.38
N PRO A 630 -10.02 -17.58 2.22
CA PRO A 630 -8.58 -17.63 2.49
C PRO A 630 -8.24 -18.87 3.32
N THR A 631 -7.07 -19.42 3.12
CA THR A 631 -6.59 -20.54 3.91
C THR A 631 -6.08 -20.07 5.27
N TRP A 632 -6.47 -20.75 6.35
CA TRP A 632 -6.03 -20.44 7.71
C TRP A 632 -4.51 -20.34 7.85
N LYS A 633 -3.78 -21.18 7.09
CA LYS A 633 -2.32 -21.19 7.06
C LYS A 633 -1.74 -19.91 6.45
N ALA A 634 -2.34 -19.37 5.40
CA ALA A 634 -1.91 -18.11 4.79
C ALA A 634 -2.17 -16.94 5.74
N ILE A 635 -3.39 -16.84 6.31
CA ILE A 635 -3.73 -15.79 7.27
C ILE A 635 -2.78 -15.82 8.48
N GLY A 636 -2.54 -16.99 9.06
CA GLY A 636 -1.64 -17.15 10.21
C GLY A 636 -0.21 -16.68 9.89
N ARG A 637 0.31 -17.02 8.70
CA ARG A 637 1.63 -16.58 8.25
C ARG A 637 1.67 -15.05 8.08
N HIS A 638 0.71 -14.47 7.37
CA HIS A 638 0.64 -13.02 7.16
C HIS A 638 0.52 -12.25 8.48
N THR A 639 -0.32 -12.72 9.39
CA THR A 639 -0.49 -12.13 10.72
C THR A 639 0.82 -12.15 11.50
N TRP A 640 1.51 -13.32 11.52
CA TRP A 640 2.78 -13.47 12.24
C TRP A 640 3.91 -12.61 11.63
N GLU A 641 4.02 -12.55 10.31
CA GLU A 641 5.01 -11.71 9.64
C GLU A 641 4.81 -10.24 9.96
N LYS A 642 3.57 -9.74 9.90
CA LYS A 642 3.25 -8.35 10.29
C LYS A 642 3.53 -8.09 11.77
N GLY A 643 3.21 -9.03 12.66
CA GLY A 643 3.53 -8.95 14.09
C GLY A 643 5.05 -8.94 14.36
N LYS A 644 5.81 -9.80 13.68
CA LYS A 644 7.27 -9.84 13.75
C LYS A 644 7.90 -8.53 13.25
N GLN A 645 7.39 -7.97 12.16
CA GLN A 645 7.83 -6.66 11.65
C GLN A 645 7.55 -5.53 12.64
N TYR A 646 6.39 -5.55 13.30
CA TYR A 646 6.04 -4.60 14.35
C TYR A 646 7.04 -4.66 15.50
N LEU A 647 7.30 -5.84 16.07
CA LEU A 647 8.25 -6.02 17.18
C LEU A 647 9.68 -5.59 16.78
N LYS A 648 10.13 -5.99 15.59
CA LYS A 648 11.48 -5.66 15.10
C LYS A 648 11.68 -4.16 14.88
N LYS A 649 10.66 -3.47 14.32
CA LYS A 649 10.76 -2.02 14.04
C LYS A 649 10.57 -1.16 15.28
N MET A 650 9.69 -1.58 16.20
CA MET A 650 9.26 -0.74 17.32
C MET A 650 10.04 -1.00 18.60
N GLY A 651 10.41 -2.26 18.88
CA GLY A 651 11.02 -2.63 20.16
C GLY A 651 12.28 -1.84 20.49
N GLY A 652 13.21 -1.68 19.54
CA GLY A 652 14.45 -0.94 19.79
C GLY A 652 14.24 0.57 19.99
N ILE A 653 13.35 1.18 19.20
CA ILE A 653 13.09 2.64 19.27
C ILE A 653 12.38 2.99 20.58
N ILE A 654 11.39 2.18 20.97
CA ILE A 654 10.63 2.42 22.19
C ILE A 654 11.50 2.18 23.43
N LEU A 655 12.33 1.14 23.41
CA LEU A 655 13.28 0.90 24.52
C LEU A 655 14.17 2.13 24.78
N VAL A 656 14.79 2.67 23.73
CA VAL A 656 15.64 3.88 23.89
C VAL A 656 14.82 5.06 24.37
N ALA A 657 13.64 5.28 23.81
CA ALA A 657 12.76 6.37 24.22
C ALA A 657 12.30 6.23 25.68
N SER A 658 11.95 5.03 26.13
CA SER A 658 11.52 4.76 27.51
C SER A 658 12.65 5.04 28.52
N ILE A 659 13.87 4.61 28.21
CA ILE A 659 15.04 4.89 29.07
C ILE A 659 15.28 6.39 29.15
N ILE A 660 15.16 7.14 28.05
CA ILE A 660 15.34 8.60 28.06
C ILE A 660 14.23 9.27 28.90
N VAL A 661 12.97 8.91 28.71
CA VAL A 661 11.84 9.48 29.47
C VAL A 661 11.99 9.15 30.96
N TRP A 662 12.35 7.89 31.29
CA TRP A 662 12.64 7.49 32.67
C TRP A 662 13.77 8.34 33.28
N ALA A 663 14.89 8.48 32.58
CA ALA A 663 16.01 9.26 33.08
C ALA A 663 15.64 10.73 33.32
N LEU A 664 14.85 11.33 32.44
CA LEU A 664 14.38 12.72 32.63
C LEU A 664 13.40 12.85 33.83
N GLY A 665 12.60 11.84 34.11
CA GLY A 665 11.68 11.78 35.25
C GLY A 665 12.39 11.43 36.57
N TYR A 666 13.45 10.62 36.51
CA TYR A 666 14.16 10.14 37.68
C TYR A 666 15.19 11.17 38.24
N PHE A 667 15.94 11.82 37.35
CA PHE A 667 17.02 12.73 37.77
C PHE A 667 16.59 14.22 37.80
N PRO A 668 17.15 15.02 38.78
CA PRO A 668 17.95 14.63 39.91
C PRO A 668 17.12 13.89 40.96
N HIS A 669 17.67 12.82 41.57
CA HIS A 669 16.99 12.01 42.56
C HIS A 669 17.48 12.33 43.96
N ASP A 670 16.55 12.65 44.88
CA ASP A 670 16.81 12.82 46.33
C ASP A 670 15.83 11.91 47.11
N SER A 671 16.38 10.88 47.74
CA SER A 671 15.61 9.87 48.49
C SER A 671 14.88 10.45 49.74
N LYS A 672 15.04 11.73 50.03
CA LYS A 672 14.37 12.39 51.18
C LYS A 672 13.10 13.12 50.72
N LEU A 673 12.88 13.24 49.43
CA LEU A 673 11.73 13.94 48.90
C LEU A 673 10.58 12.98 48.67
N ASP A 674 9.38 13.46 48.88
CA ASP A 674 8.14 12.81 48.46
C ASP A 674 8.04 12.66 46.96
N SER A 675 7.31 11.69 46.45
CA SER A 675 7.18 11.36 45.03
C SER A 675 6.75 12.57 44.18
N GLN A 676 5.88 13.41 44.71
CA GLN A 676 5.44 14.63 44.03
C GLN A 676 6.56 15.69 43.98
N ALA A 677 7.22 15.95 45.09
CA ALA A 677 8.34 16.87 45.16
C ALA A 677 9.54 16.38 44.32
N GLN A 678 9.76 15.09 44.28
CA GLN A 678 10.77 14.46 43.41
C GLN A 678 10.48 14.71 41.93
N GLN A 679 9.26 14.54 41.47
CA GLN A 679 8.87 14.80 40.08
C GLN A 679 8.92 16.28 39.71
N GLU A 680 8.57 17.17 40.67
CA GLU A 680 8.66 18.60 40.51
C GLU A 680 10.10 19.08 40.27
N GLN A 681 11.07 18.46 40.93
CA GLN A 681 12.50 18.80 40.84
C GLN A 681 13.20 18.05 39.71
N SER A 682 12.58 17.01 39.15
CA SER A 682 13.13 16.24 38.03
C SER A 682 13.36 17.10 36.77
N TYR A 683 14.19 16.63 35.87
CA TYR A 683 14.37 17.34 34.58
C TYR A 683 13.06 17.49 33.80
N ILE A 684 12.18 16.50 33.84
CA ILE A 684 10.87 16.57 33.13
C ILE A 684 9.95 17.61 33.81
N GLY A 685 9.98 17.71 35.18
CA GLY A 685 9.26 18.73 35.91
C GLY A 685 9.77 20.15 35.63
N ARG A 686 11.08 20.33 35.54
CA ARG A 686 11.68 21.62 35.14
C ARG A 686 11.32 22.00 33.71
N ILE A 687 11.30 21.04 32.80
CA ILE A 687 10.83 21.25 31.41
C ILE A 687 9.37 21.70 31.44
N GLY A 688 8.49 21.01 32.21
CA GLY A 688 7.07 21.36 32.34
C GLY A 688 6.91 22.82 32.79
N LYS A 689 7.57 23.21 33.86
CA LYS A 689 7.55 24.62 34.37
C LYS A 689 8.11 25.64 33.37
N THR A 690 9.08 25.24 32.55
CA THR A 690 9.67 26.14 31.54
C THR A 690 8.71 26.36 30.36
N ILE A 691 7.91 25.34 29.98
CA ILE A 691 6.97 25.44 28.86
C ILE A 691 5.59 25.95 29.28
N GLU A 692 5.25 25.94 30.58
CA GLU A 692 3.97 26.41 31.12
C GLU A 692 3.50 27.75 30.55
N PRO A 693 4.36 28.81 30.41
CA PRO A 693 3.91 30.07 29.81
C PRO A 693 3.41 29.96 28.39
N ILE A 694 3.83 28.93 27.62
CA ILE A 694 3.40 28.67 26.25
C ILE A 694 1.98 28.09 26.28
N PHE A 695 1.61 27.33 27.32
CA PHE A 695 0.33 26.65 27.45
C PHE A 695 -0.70 27.38 28.33
N THR A 696 -0.31 28.47 28.96
CA THR A 696 -1.20 29.40 29.69
C THR A 696 -2.43 29.81 28.92
N PRO A 697 -2.39 30.09 27.58
CA PRO A 697 -3.57 30.45 26.81
C PRO A 697 -4.65 29.36 26.73
N GLN A 698 -4.33 28.10 27.09
CA GLN A 698 -5.22 26.95 27.15
C GLN A 698 -5.67 26.63 28.56
N GLY A 699 -5.17 27.37 29.58
CA GLY A 699 -5.45 27.13 30.97
C GLY A 699 -4.76 25.87 31.51
N PHE A 700 -3.64 25.44 30.94
CA PHE A 700 -2.85 24.32 31.47
C PHE A 700 -1.89 24.78 32.56
N ASP A 701 -1.65 23.91 33.52
CA ASP A 701 -0.63 24.00 34.54
C ASP A 701 0.60 23.14 34.18
N TRP A 702 1.69 23.32 34.89
CA TRP A 702 2.91 22.57 34.64
C TRP A 702 2.73 21.04 34.79
N LYS A 703 1.76 20.55 35.62
CA LYS A 703 1.49 19.12 35.79
C LYS A 703 0.88 18.52 34.55
N LEU A 704 -0.09 19.23 33.93
CA LEU A 704 -0.66 18.84 32.62
C LEU A 704 0.42 18.83 31.53
N ASP A 705 1.32 19.84 31.55
CA ASP A 705 2.42 19.95 30.60
C ASP A 705 3.41 18.79 30.72
N VAL A 706 3.77 18.40 31.97
CA VAL A 706 4.59 17.20 32.23
C VAL A 706 3.89 15.95 31.67
N GLY A 707 2.59 15.82 31.89
CA GLY A 707 1.78 14.75 31.31
C GLY A 707 1.88 14.70 29.77
N LEU A 708 1.78 15.86 29.11
CA LEU A 708 1.90 15.96 27.64
C LEU A 708 3.29 15.57 27.14
N VAL A 709 4.35 16.00 27.84
CA VAL A 709 5.74 15.66 27.48
C VAL A 709 6.01 14.17 27.65
N SER A 710 5.55 13.57 28.75
CA SER A 710 5.67 12.12 28.97
C SER A 710 4.96 11.30 27.90
N GLY A 711 3.79 11.77 27.44
CA GLY A 711 3.00 11.16 26.39
C GLY A 711 3.60 11.21 24.98
N VAL A 712 4.74 11.87 24.79
CA VAL A 712 5.52 11.81 23.55
C VAL A 712 6.10 10.41 23.35
N GLY A 713 6.53 9.76 24.42
CA GLY A 713 7.03 8.38 24.38
C GLY A 713 5.92 7.38 24.04
N ALA A 714 4.93 7.31 24.92
CA ALA A 714 3.74 6.46 24.76
C ALA A 714 2.53 7.18 25.40
N LYS A 715 1.39 7.12 24.75
CA LYS A 715 0.20 7.88 25.16
C LYS A 715 -0.38 7.41 26.51
N GLU A 716 -0.22 6.15 26.82
CA GLU A 716 -0.67 5.55 28.09
C GLU A 716 0.02 6.15 29.30
N ILE A 717 1.28 6.58 29.16
CA ILE A 717 2.07 7.17 30.24
C ILE A 717 1.46 8.48 30.76
N VAL A 718 0.70 9.20 29.92
CA VAL A 718 0.03 10.45 30.35
C VAL A 718 -0.90 10.19 31.54
N ALA A 719 -1.72 9.12 31.46
CA ALA A 719 -2.68 8.81 32.53
C ALA A 719 -1.99 8.44 33.84
N SER A 720 -0.93 7.61 33.78
CA SER A 720 -0.17 7.25 34.97
C SER A 720 0.63 8.44 35.57
N THR A 721 1.24 9.26 34.72
CA THR A 721 1.93 10.48 35.17
C THR A 721 0.97 11.45 35.85
N MET A 722 -0.21 11.68 35.28
CA MET A 722 -1.24 12.50 35.91
C MET A 722 -1.73 11.90 37.22
N GLY A 723 -1.93 10.58 37.29
CA GLY A 723 -2.28 9.87 38.51
C GLY A 723 -1.27 10.15 39.63
N VAL A 724 0.04 10.09 39.36
CA VAL A 724 1.07 10.35 40.35
C VAL A 724 1.14 11.84 40.73
N LEU A 725 1.07 12.77 39.75
CA LEU A 725 1.20 14.22 40.00
C LEU A 725 0.03 14.83 40.76
N TYR A 726 -1.16 14.20 40.65
CA TYR A 726 -2.39 14.65 41.31
C TYR A 726 -2.84 13.76 42.47
N SER A 727 -2.07 12.73 42.92
CA SER A 727 -2.36 11.94 44.11
C SER A 727 -1.64 12.57 45.31
N ASN A 728 -2.37 12.84 46.37
CA ASN A 728 -1.75 13.21 47.68
C ASN A 728 -1.37 11.93 48.43
N ASN A 729 -0.15 11.86 48.94
CA ASN A 729 0.40 10.73 49.73
C ASN A 729 -0.37 10.40 51.02
N ASP A 730 -1.24 11.29 51.54
CA ASP A 730 -1.95 11.09 52.82
C ASP A 730 -3.24 10.26 52.67
N SER A 731 -3.64 9.81 51.45
CA SER A 731 -4.94 9.13 51.20
C SER A 731 -4.80 7.67 50.86
N PHE A 732 -3.58 7.13 50.68
CA PHE A 732 -3.39 5.70 50.42
C PHE A 732 -2.95 4.97 51.69
N SER A 733 -3.82 4.95 52.72
CA SER A 733 -3.71 3.95 53.79
C SER A 733 -4.21 2.60 53.21
N ASP A 734 -3.46 1.54 53.47
CA ASP A 734 -3.57 0.18 52.97
C ASP A 734 -4.90 -0.57 53.17
N ASP A 735 -5.96 0.08 53.61
CA ASP A 735 -7.20 -0.58 54.06
C ASP A 735 -8.50 -0.10 53.39
N GLN A 736 -8.45 0.54 52.20
CA GLN A 736 -9.72 0.83 51.48
C GLN A 736 -9.85 0.05 50.18
N ASP A 737 -10.96 -0.69 50.10
CA ASP A 737 -11.43 -1.51 48.99
C ASP A 737 -11.13 -0.88 47.62
N TYR A 738 -10.51 -1.63 46.75
CA TYR A 738 -10.22 -1.29 45.35
C TYR A 738 -11.45 -1.06 44.46
N ASN A 739 -12.65 -1.07 45.05
CA ASN A 739 -13.95 -0.99 44.35
C ASN A 739 -14.56 0.43 44.27
N ASP A 740 -13.93 1.45 44.88
CA ASP A 740 -14.45 2.83 44.84
C ASP A 740 -13.73 3.69 43.79
N GLU A 741 -14.02 3.44 42.50
CA GLU A 741 -13.50 4.26 41.39
C GLU A 741 -13.96 5.74 41.53
N ASP A 742 -15.13 6.01 42.10
CA ASP A 742 -15.68 7.35 42.27
C ASP A 742 -14.83 8.21 43.24
N GLY A 743 -14.23 7.65 44.26
CA GLY A 743 -13.40 8.36 45.21
C GLY A 743 -12.07 8.89 44.61
N LYS A 744 -11.41 8.14 43.74
CA LYS A 744 -10.16 8.54 43.06
C LYS A 744 -10.38 9.73 42.09
N TYR A 745 -11.51 9.75 41.42
CA TYR A 745 -11.87 10.83 40.47
C TYR A 745 -12.20 12.15 41.19
N GLU A 746 -12.74 12.08 42.39
CA GLU A 746 -13.05 13.29 43.18
C GLU A 746 -11.80 14.01 43.70
N VAL A 747 -10.76 13.27 44.07
CA VAL A 747 -9.48 13.82 44.49
C VAL A 747 -8.80 14.58 43.33
N LEU A 748 -8.72 13.98 42.14
CA LEU A 748 -8.15 14.60 40.94
C LEU A 748 -8.87 15.92 40.60
N LYS A 749 -10.20 15.95 40.65
CA LYS A 749 -11.00 17.14 40.39
C LYS A 749 -10.75 18.24 41.40
N LYS A 750 -10.73 17.92 42.70
CA LYS A 750 -10.47 18.88 43.79
C LYS A 750 -9.09 19.49 43.66
N GLN A 751 -8.06 18.70 43.41
CA GLN A 751 -6.69 19.18 43.27
C GLN A 751 -6.52 20.08 42.04
N MET A 752 -6.97 19.63 40.89
CA MET A 752 -6.88 20.44 39.67
C MET A 752 -7.66 21.75 39.78
N THR A 753 -8.81 21.75 40.46
CA THR A 753 -9.55 22.99 40.75
C THR A 753 -8.76 23.90 41.72
N SER A 754 -8.14 23.33 42.75
CA SER A 754 -7.30 24.08 43.70
C SER A 754 -6.06 24.68 43.02
N ASP A 755 -5.38 23.91 42.15
CA ASP A 755 -4.18 24.36 41.45
C ASP A 755 -4.52 25.52 40.48
N LEU A 756 -5.62 25.42 39.75
CA LEU A 756 -6.10 26.48 38.88
C LEU A 756 -6.51 27.74 39.64
N LYS A 757 -7.12 27.58 40.83
CA LYS A 757 -7.41 28.71 41.71
C LYS A 757 -6.16 29.38 42.18
N GLN A 758 -5.13 28.62 42.58
CA GLN A 758 -3.86 29.16 43.07
C GLN A 758 -3.06 29.81 41.93
N THR A 759 -3.06 29.21 40.75
CA THR A 759 -2.25 29.71 39.61
C THR A 759 -2.87 30.93 38.95
N TYR A 760 -4.21 30.98 38.81
CA TYR A 760 -4.90 32.03 38.07
C TYR A 760 -5.77 32.96 38.91
N GLY A 761 -5.91 32.74 40.21
CA GLY A 761 -6.63 33.62 41.15
C GLY A 761 -8.16 33.63 40.96
N TYR A 762 -8.76 32.55 40.43
CA TYR A 762 -10.18 32.45 40.20
C TYR A 762 -11.01 32.27 41.47
N SER A 763 -12.31 32.67 41.45
CA SER A 763 -13.26 32.31 42.50
C SER A 763 -13.62 30.80 42.48
N ASP A 764 -14.13 30.21 43.54
CA ASP A 764 -14.42 28.79 43.66
C ASP A 764 -15.39 28.28 42.53
N ALA A 765 -16.38 29.07 42.19
CA ALA A 765 -17.34 28.71 41.11
C ALA A 765 -16.71 28.81 39.74
N GLU A 766 -15.94 29.88 39.48
CA GLU A 766 -15.19 30.06 38.24
C GLU A 766 -14.08 29.01 38.06
N ALA A 767 -13.37 28.68 39.12
CA ALA A 767 -12.33 27.66 39.09
C ALA A 767 -12.90 26.28 38.72
N SER A 768 -14.04 25.88 39.24
CA SER A 768 -14.71 24.62 38.90
C SER A 768 -15.20 24.56 37.44
N ALA A 769 -15.78 25.67 36.96
CA ALA A 769 -16.27 25.74 35.56
C ALA A 769 -15.07 25.75 34.57
N LYS A 770 -14.04 26.55 34.88
CA LYS A 770 -12.83 26.62 34.06
C LYS A 770 -12.01 25.33 34.13
N ALA A 771 -11.95 24.61 35.24
CA ALA A 771 -11.34 23.31 35.36
C ALA A 771 -12.00 22.27 34.37
N THR A 772 -13.33 22.32 34.26
CA THR A 772 -14.04 21.47 33.32
C THR A 772 -13.73 21.84 31.85
N LEU A 773 -13.63 23.13 31.55
CA LEU A 773 -13.23 23.62 30.22
C LEU A 773 -11.76 23.24 29.91
N THR A 774 -10.84 23.46 30.87
CA THR A 774 -9.42 23.04 30.76
C THR A 774 -9.31 21.55 30.51
N ALA A 775 -10.09 20.72 31.22
CA ALA A 775 -10.10 19.28 31.02
C ALA A 775 -10.54 18.90 29.57
N TYR A 776 -11.56 19.58 29.01
CA TYR A 776 -11.96 19.36 27.62
C TYR A 776 -10.88 19.83 26.62
N CYS A 777 -10.25 20.99 26.87
CA CYS A 777 -9.15 21.48 26.05
C CYS A 777 -7.93 20.56 26.11
N PHE A 778 -7.66 19.96 27.26
CA PHE A 778 -6.61 18.97 27.42
C PHE A 778 -6.91 17.71 26.60
N LEU A 779 -8.15 17.21 26.61
CA LEU A 779 -8.57 16.09 25.78
C LEU A 779 -8.42 16.38 24.29
N LEU A 780 -8.79 17.60 23.85
CA LEU A 780 -8.59 18.04 22.47
C LEU A 780 -7.11 18.12 22.11
N PHE A 781 -6.27 18.62 23.03
CA PHE A 781 -4.84 18.67 22.81
C PHE A 781 -4.26 17.26 22.69
N VAL A 782 -4.61 16.33 23.60
CA VAL A 782 -4.18 14.93 23.56
C VAL A 782 -4.66 14.23 22.28
N LEU A 783 -5.81 14.59 21.73
CA LEU A 783 -6.31 14.08 20.46
C LEU A 783 -5.42 14.51 19.29
N LEU A 784 -5.03 15.78 19.22
CA LEU A 784 -4.47 16.37 18.01
C LEU A 784 -2.94 16.49 18.01
N TYR A 785 -2.29 16.51 19.22
CA TYR A 785 -0.87 16.78 19.33
C TYR A 785 0.03 15.64 18.84
N PHE A 786 1.30 15.85 18.95
CA PHE A 786 2.41 14.98 18.57
C PHE A 786 2.03 13.49 18.62
N PRO A 787 2.14 12.73 17.54
CA PRO A 787 1.88 11.29 17.56
C PRO A 787 2.97 10.57 18.37
N CYS A 788 2.71 9.35 18.84
CA CYS A 788 3.74 8.61 19.58
C CYS A 788 5.00 8.41 18.72
N ILE A 789 6.17 8.28 19.36
CA ILE A 789 7.47 8.09 18.67
C ILE A 789 7.41 6.93 17.68
N ALA A 790 6.68 5.85 18.01
CA ALA A 790 6.48 4.71 17.14
C ALA A 790 5.81 5.09 15.80
N THR A 791 4.82 5.98 15.83
CA THR A 791 4.16 6.47 14.60
C THR A 791 5.11 7.34 13.77
N ILE A 792 5.89 8.21 14.40
CA ILE A 792 6.92 9.02 13.72
C ILE A 792 7.96 8.14 13.05
N ALA A 793 8.43 7.11 13.74
CA ALA A 793 9.36 6.13 13.19
C ALA A 793 8.74 5.35 12.00
N ALA A 794 7.46 5.00 12.08
CA ALA A 794 6.74 4.35 10.98
C ALA A 794 6.63 5.30 9.77
N ILE A 795 6.25 6.57 9.95
CA ILE A 795 6.20 7.57 8.88
C ILE A 795 7.57 7.74 8.22
N LYS A 796 8.66 7.85 9.01
CA LYS A 796 10.02 7.89 8.47
C LYS A 796 10.37 6.63 7.69
N GLY A 797 10.01 5.46 8.20
CA GLY A 797 10.25 4.18 7.55
C GLY A 797 9.53 4.05 6.20
N GLU A 798 8.29 4.52 6.11
CA GLU A 798 7.47 4.43 4.88
C GLU A 798 7.75 5.55 3.87
N THR A 799 8.19 6.72 4.32
CA THR A 799 8.52 7.86 3.44
C THR A 799 10.00 7.92 3.08
N GLY A 800 10.87 7.19 3.78
CA GLY A 800 12.33 7.29 3.66
C GLY A 800 12.92 8.61 4.17
N SER A 801 12.09 9.56 4.65
CA SER A 801 12.49 10.95 4.92
C SER A 801 12.14 11.43 6.33
N TRP A 802 13.13 11.96 7.05
CA TRP A 802 12.92 12.63 8.32
C TRP A 802 12.17 13.97 8.19
N LYS A 803 12.17 14.59 6.98
CA LYS A 803 11.44 15.85 6.74
C LYS A 803 9.94 15.65 6.91
N TRP A 804 9.37 14.58 6.36
CA TRP A 804 7.94 14.28 6.49
C TRP A 804 7.55 13.85 7.90
N ALA A 805 8.40 13.09 8.57
CA ALA A 805 8.21 12.72 9.98
C ALA A 805 8.24 13.94 10.90
N GLY A 806 9.20 14.84 10.71
CA GLY A 806 9.30 16.11 11.44
C GLY A 806 8.13 17.06 11.12
N PHE A 807 7.71 17.12 9.86
CA PHE A 807 6.53 17.90 9.46
C PHE A 807 5.27 17.39 10.15
N ALA A 808 5.06 16.05 10.19
CA ALA A 808 3.93 15.44 10.89
C ALA A 808 3.91 15.82 12.38
N ALA A 809 5.05 15.71 13.07
CA ALA A 809 5.20 16.10 14.47
C ALA A 809 4.90 17.58 14.72
N GLY A 810 5.48 18.46 13.89
CA GLY A 810 5.37 19.91 14.04
C GLY A 810 3.95 20.43 13.80
N TYR A 811 3.32 20.02 12.67
CA TYR A 811 2.00 20.56 12.34
C TYR A 811 0.91 20.03 13.30
N THR A 812 1.00 18.75 13.74
CA THR A 812 0.01 18.21 14.70
C THR A 812 0.09 18.91 16.04
N THR A 813 1.31 19.20 16.54
CA THR A 813 1.49 19.94 17.79
C THR A 813 0.98 21.37 17.67
N LEU A 814 1.31 22.06 16.57
CA LEU A 814 0.80 23.42 16.32
C LEU A 814 -0.73 23.45 16.20
N LEU A 815 -1.31 22.48 15.50
CA LEU A 815 -2.75 22.33 15.35
C LEU A 815 -3.42 22.13 16.71
N ALA A 816 -2.89 21.23 17.55
CA ALA A 816 -3.39 20.98 18.90
C ALA A 816 -3.36 22.26 19.73
N TRP A 817 -2.25 22.99 19.66
CA TRP A 817 -2.09 24.26 20.37
C TRP A 817 -3.13 25.30 19.95
N VAL A 818 -3.30 25.51 18.63
CA VAL A 818 -4.26 26.48 18.09
C VAL A 818 -5.70 26.11 18.45
N VAL A 819 -6.08 24.84 18.22
CA VAL A 819 -7.48 24.39 18.45
C VAL A 819 -7.83 24.46 19.94
N SER A 820 -6.96 23.95 20.84
CA SER A 820 -7.23 23.98 22.28
C SER A 820 -7.25 25.40 22.83
N ALA A 821 -6.34 26.28 22.39
CA ALA A 821 -6.34 27.69 22.78
C ALA A 821 -7.60 28.42 22.33
N LEU A 822 -8.04 28.22 21.08
CA LEU A 822 -9.29 28.81 20.56
C LEU A 822 -10.50 28.34 21.37
N VAL A 823 -10.60 27.03 21.65
CA VAL A 823 -11.71 26.49 22.42
C VAL A 823 -11.71 27.03 23.85
N PHE A 824 -10.54 27.14 24.50
CA PHE A 824 -10.43 27.69 25.83
C PHE A 824 -10.80 29.17 25.86
N GLN A 825 -10.24 29.99 24.96
CA GLN A 825 -10.51 31.44 24.94
C GLN A 825 -12.00 31.74 24.62
N ILE A 826 -12.56 31.04 23.64
CA ILE A 826 -13.99 31.20 23.32
C ILE A 826 -14.85 30.69 24.47
N GLY A 827 -14.55 29.51 25.03
CA GLY A 827 -15.31 28.93 26.14
C GLY A 827 -15.27 29.81 27.39
N SER A 828 -14.12 30.42 27.69
CA SER A 828 -13.96 31.30 28.84
C SER A 828 -14.73 32.62 28.73
N LEU A 829 -15.18 33.02 27.53
CA LEU A 829 -16.07 34.19 27.34
C LEU A 829 -17.52 33.90 27.71
N PHE A 830 -17.93 32.64 27.81
CA PHE A 830 -19.27 32.21 28.14
C PHE A 830 -19.42 31.72 29.60
N LEU A 831 -18.30 31.54 30.30
CA LEU A 831 -18.25 31.16 31.71
C LEU A 831 -17.99 32.36 32.60
#